data_4a2f96a05886566cbc3bb3e4aeaf05c5
#
_entry.id   4a2f96a05886566cbc3bb3e4aeaf05c5
#
_cell.length_a   1.000
_cell.length_b   1.000
_cell.length_c   1.000
_cell.angle_alpha   90.00
_cell.angle_beta   90.00
_cell.angle_gamma   90.00
#
_symmetry.space_group_name_H-M   'P 1'
#
loop_
_entity.id
_entity.type
_entity.pdbx_description
1 polymer ?
#
loop_
_entity_poly.entity_id
_entity_poly.type
_entity_poly.pdbx_seq_one_letter_code
_entity_poly.pdbx_strand_id
1 'polypeptide(L)'
;MKRLLIVLLFVIAVSVHAQDFLLAGTQDGLYKLTSVSAQKIWDTAAVRKIIRSGNTWFFLTDNGIARSDNVTQFEYINDGLPIKVIKKITDGEKAFIKKPQMLKDLEAHPSRSDTLITATNSAVFLSEDGGRHWCNLGCHTPVNGLKAVCVLDLPDAQGNPQLTVLASHSIYGAAWKQPSVSDKWKPLSEGLIPGPESDEEISDIVIYTHRQKQEVYAAQTFTGKLYQLDWPTKRFNAVSEWTDSVAGAYCIDGLSPAAMSIVGTKNGGLFEIPLVLPAPAPNRLKGIELALKRIASKPLSAWIPQRMTRLGKAVSLSELWLFDEGDKTRKTDYLRRATGRKGVYLPAHQARTAAGLQRYFDLLEQNKLDTLVIDMKDDFGFVRYDSQDEEIQAVGAVRPFIELEDFTAKAKERNVYLVARIVVFKDKQLYRYRKNLYAVKDKNGKPWQGHKTVNETAEPIEEYWVDPYNENVWKYNTTIAQELIRRGFDEIQFDYIRFPTDGENLYAARYPAQEHGMDKESAIMSFLAYAREKIRAPISIDIYGANGWYRTGARTGQEVEVLADYVDVICPMFYPSHFRQSFLAQKPAEERPYRIYQQGSYRNKIIAHNKVIIRPWTQAFYIPVSYDKKYYNEDYVQRQIIGIKDSIDEGYAYWNNSGRYADIRPDGLPLPQK
;
A
#
# COMPACT_ATOMS: atom_id res chain seq x y z
N MET A 1 17.76 -32.57 81.73
CA MET A 1 17.30 -31.37 81.07
C MET A 1 17.86 -31.32 79.62
N LYS A 2 17.06 -31.79 78.68
CA LYS A 2 17.40 -31.75 77.24
C LYS A 2 16.70 -30.55 76.63
N ARG A 3 17.47 -29.60 76.14
CA ARG A 3 16.94 -28.45 75.38
C ARG A 3 16.69 -28.89 73.96
N LEU A 4 15.41 -28.78 73.54
CA LEU A 4 14.96 -29.01 72.19
C LEU A 4 15.21 -27.72 71.40
N LEU A 5 16.06 -27.80 70.35
CA LEU A 5 16.33 -26.68 69.44
C LEU A 5 15.34 -26.83 68.28
N ILE A 6 14.35 -25.94 68.24
CA ILE A 6 13.43 -25.84 67.10
C ILE A 6 14.10 -24.92 66.07
N VAL A 7 14.51 -25.53 64.96
CA VAL A 7 14.96 -24.80 63.77
C VAL A 7 13.72 -24.44 62.95
N LEU A 8 13.36 -23.16 62.94
CA LEU A 8 12.35 -22.59 62.10
C LEU A 8 12.92 -22.40 60.70
N LEU A 9 12.60 -23.28 59.75
CA LEU A 9 12.88 -23.09 58.35
C LEU A 9 11.88 -22.04 57.79
N PHE A 10 12.37 -20.81 57.62
CA PHE A 10 11.70 -19.83 56.79
C PHE A 10 11.85 -20.23 55.30
N VAL A 11 10.82 -20.84 54.75
CA VAL A 11 10.68 -20.94 53.30
C VAL A 11 10.31 -19.57 52.79
N ILE A 12 11.30 -18.85 52.31
CA ILE A 12 11.08 -17.63 51.53
C ILE A 12 10.47 -18.12 50.20
N ALA A 13 9.15 -18.07 50.10
CA ALA A 13 8.47 -18.17 48.82
C ALA A 13 8.85 -16.91 48.02
N VAL A 14 9.87 -17.04 47.20
CA VAL A 14 10.12 -16.06 46.11
C VAL A 14 8.93 -16.18 45.20
N SER A 15 7.94 -15.32 45.40
CA SER A 15 6.92 -15.07 44.40
C SER A 15 7.65 -14.52 43.16
N VAL A 16 7.88 -15.38 42.20
CA VAL A 16 8.27 -14.96 40.85
C VAL A 16 7.10 -14.13 40.34
N HIS A 17 7.17 -12.84 40.53
CA HIS A 17 6.31 -11.91 39.83
C HIS A 17 6.60 -12.14 38.35
N ALA A 18 5.62 -12.65 37.61
CA ALA A 18 5.72 -12.68 36.17
C ALA A 18 6.10 -11.27 35.71
N GLN A 19 7.31 -11.09 35.22
CA GLN A 19 7.76 -9.79 34.75
C GLN A 19 6.80 -9.35 33.66
N ASP A 20 6.12 -8.24 33.88
CA ASP A 20 5.30 -7.59 32.86
C ASP A 20 6.18 -7.32 31.65
N PHE A 21 5.84 -7.91 30.53
CA PHE A 21 6.53 -7.71 29.27
C PHE A 21 5.56 -7.24 28.19
N LEU A 22 6.08 -6.50 27.25
CA LEU A 22 5.39 -6.12 26.01
C LEU A 22 5.90 -6.99 24.86
N LEU A 23 5.01 -7.33 23.92
CA LEU A 23 5.38 -7.90 22.65
C LEU A 23 5.39 -6.80 21.59
N ALA A 24 6.41 -6.75 20.77
CA ALA A 24 6.51 -5.83 19.66
C ALA A 24 6.75 -6.59 18.37
N GLY A 25 5.82 -6.51 17.45
CA GLY A 25 5.98 -6.98 16.09
C GLY A 25 6.84 -5.99 15.28
N THR A 26 7.73 -6.52 14.46
CA THR A 26 8.61 -5.74 13.60
C THR A 26 8.61 -6.31 12.19
N GLN A 27 9.26 -5.63 11.24
CA GLN A 27 9.42 -6.16 9.88
C GLN A 27 10.36 -7.38 9.81
N ASP A 28 11.14 -7.62 10.85
CA ASP A 28 12.09 -8.75 10.92
C ASP A 28 11.75 -9.77 12.03
N GLY A 29 10.54 -9.72 12.60
CA GLY A 29 10.06 -10.71 13.57
C GLY A 29 9.46 -10.12 14.83
N LEU A 30 9.39 -10.93 15.88
CA LEU A 30 8.75 -10.62 17.16
C LEU A 30 9.78 -10.38 18.25
N TYR A 31 9.59 -9.29 18.98
CA TYR A 31 10.43 -8.91 20.13
C TYR A 31 9.63 -8.93 21.44
N LYS A 32 10.29 -9.39 22.49
CA LYS A 32 9.84 -9.25 23.87
C LYS A 32 10.56 -8.06 24.51
N LEU A 33 9.80 -7.11 25.01
CA LEU A 33 10.28 -5.90 25.65
C LEU A 33 10.06 -5.97 27.15
N THR A 34 11.09 -5.63 27.91
CA THR A 34 11.00 -5.36 29.34
C THR A 34 11.47 -3.93 29.62
N SER A 35 11.38 -3.45 30.86
CA SER A 35 11.91 -2.13 31.23
C SER A 35 13.41 -1.97 30.93
N VAL A 36 14.17 -3.07 30.85
CA VAL A 36 15.62 -3.07 30.72
C VAL A 36 16.16 -3.75 29.46
N SER A 37 15.34 -4.49 28.73
CA SER A 37 15.80 -5.27 27.56
C SER A 37 14.79 -5.32 26.42
N ALA A 38 15.33 -5.51 25.20
CA ALA A 38 14.57 -5.87 23.99
C ALA A 38 15.22 -7.14 23.41
N GLN A 39 14.49 -8.25 23.42
CA GLN A 39 14.97 -9.53 22.94
C GLN A 39 14.12 -9.99 21.76
N LYS A 40 14.76 -10.32 20.62
CA LYS A 40 14.09 -11.00 19.51
C LYS A 40 13.81 -12.44 19.93
N ILE A 41 12.53 -12.81 19.93
CA ILE A 41 12.07 -14.13 20.39
C ILE A 41 11.57 -15.01 19.26
N TRP A 42 11.26 -14.41 18.10
CA TRP A 42 10.88 -15.14 16.90
C TRP A 42 11.42 -14.45 15.66
N ASP A 43 12.28 -15.16 14.94
CA ASP A 43 12.88 -14.71 13.69
C ASP A 43 12.00 -15.18 12.52
N THR A 44 11.13 -14.32 12.05
CA THR A 44 10.15 -14.60 11.01
C THR A 44 9.94 -13.37 10.13
N ALA A 45 8.94 -13.44 9.23
CA ALA A 45 8.44 -12.30 8.49
C ALA A 45 7.86 -11.22 9.41
N ALA A 46 7.51 -10.08 8.83
CA ALA A 46 6.90 -8.98 9.58
C ALA A 46 5.69 -9.45 10.38
N VAL A 47 5.66 -9.08 11.65
CA VAL A 47 4.52 -9.31 12.56
C VAL A 47 3.75 -8.00 12.68
N ARG A 48 2.52 -7.97 12.16
CA ARG A 48 1.73 -6.75 12.00
C ARG A 48 0.65 -6.59 13.07
N LYS A 49 0.10 -7.69 13.58
CA LYS A 49 -0.91 -7.65 14.63
C LYS A 49 -0.72 -8.84 15.57
N ILE A 50 -1.04 -8.64 16.85
CA ILE A 50 -0.97 -9.64 17.89
C ILE A 50 -2.28 -9.58 18.66
N ILE A 51 -2.96 -10.73 18.76
CA ILE A 51 -4.17 -10.86 19.57
C ILE A 51 -4.03 -12.04 20.53
N ARG A 52 -4.86 -12.06 21.55
CA ARG A 52 -4.97 -13.19 22.49
C ARG A 52 -6.42 -13.61 22.61
N SER A 53 -6.67 -14.93 22.51
CA SER A 53 -7.97 -15.52 22.77
C SER A 53 -7.80 -16.67 23.75
N GLY A 54 -8.46 -16.60 24.91
CA GLY A 54 -8.19 -17.52 25.99
C GLY A 54 -6.71 -17.47 26.42
N ASN A 55 -6.03 -18.61 26.35
CA ASN A 55 -4.60 -18.72 26.66
C ASN A 55 -3.70 -18.70 25.42
N THR A 56 -4.26 -18.71 24.22
CA THR A 56 -3.52 -18.78 22.98
C THR A 56 -3.28 -17.38 22.38
N TRP A 57 -2.07 -17.14 21.93
CA TRP A 57 -1.67 -15.96 21.19
C TRP A 57 -1.75 -16.23 19.69
N PHE A 58 -2.20 -15.24 18.94
CA PHE A 58 -2.28 -15.28 17.49
C PHE A 58 -1.55 -14.07 16.91
N PHE A 59 -0.78 -14.32 15.83
CA PHE A 59 0.11 -13.36 15.20
C PHE A 59 -0.24 -13.24 13.73
N LEU A 60 -0.64 -12.06 13.31
CA LEU A 60 -0.80 -11.73 11.90
C LEU A 60 0.58 -11.35 11.34
N THR A 61 1.04 -12.11 10.37
CA THR A 61 2.37 -11.93 9.75
C THR A 61 2.26 -11.82 8.23
N ASP A 62 3.37 -11.45 7.57
CA ASP A 62 3.44 -11.49 6.10
C ASP A 62 3.47 -12.93 5.52
N ASN A 63 3.64 -13.94 6.38
CA ASN A 63 3.53 -15.36 6.03
C ASN A 63 2.19 -16.00 6.47
N GLY A 64 1.17 -15.16 6.74
CA GLY A 64 -0.13 -15.58 7.21
C GLY A 64 -0.28 -15.49 8.73
N ILE A 65 -1.11 -16.36 9.31
CA ILE A 65 -1.42 -16.36 10.72
C ILE A 65 -0.63 -17.47 11.43
N ALA A 66 -0.01 -17.12 12.54
CA ALA A 66 0.59 -18.10 13.44
C ALA A 66 -0.07 -18.06 14.81
N ARG A 67 -0.01 -19.16 15.54
CA ARG A 67 -0.46 -19.28 16.93
C ARG A 67 0.65 -19.74 17.86
N SER A 68 0.53 -19.43 19.14
CA SER A 68 1.41 -19.89 20.21
C SER A 68 0.72 -19.84 21.57
N ASP A 69 0.87 -20.87 22.36
CA ASP A 69 0.33 -20.89 23.74
C ASP A 69 1.36 -20.36 24.76
N ASN A 70 2.63 -20.29 24.41
CA ASN A 70 3.73 -19.96 25.33
C ASN A 70 4.66 -18.85 24.83
N VAL A 71 4.42 -18.31 23.63
CA VAL A 71 5.25 -17.28 22.97
C VAL A 71 6.71 -17.74 22.73
N THR A 72 6.93 -19.05 22.67
CA THR A 72 8.25 -19.66 22.39
C THR A 72 8.21 -20.65 21.24
N GLN A 73 7.06 -21.28 21.01
CA GLN A 73 6.80 -22.18 19.89
C GLN A 73 5.67 -21.60 19.06
N PHE A 74 5.87 -21.48 17.75
CA PHE A 74 4.96 -20.83 16.80
C PHE A 74 4.58 -21.82 15.70
N GLU A 75 3.28 -21.92 15.42
CA GLU A 75 2.72 -22.76 14.38
C GLU A 75 1.89 -21.93 13.42
N TYR A 76 2.15 -22.03 12.10
CA TYR A 76 1.29 -21.40 11.10
C TYR A 76 -0.01 -22.15 10.90
N ILE A 77 -1.12 -21.42 10.87
CA ILE A 77 -2.49 -21.92 10.79
C ILE A 77 -3.19 -21.36 9.53
N ASN A 78 -2.64 -21.63 8.35
CA ASN A 78 -3.05 -21.02 7.09
C ASN A 78 -4.00 -21.87 6.24
N ASP A 79 -4.46 -23.03 6.73
CA ASP A 79 -5.32 -23.94 5.96
C ASP A 79 -6.68 -23.29 5.62
N GLY A 80 -6.99 -23.22 4.30
CA GLY A 80 -8.17 -22.51 3.80
C GLY A 80 -7.98 -21.00 3.54
N LEU A 81 -6.83 -20.42 3.92
CA LEU A 81 -6.50 -19.04 3.55
C LEU A 81 -5.99 -18.96 2.11
N PRO A 82 -6.23 -17.84 1.42
CA PRO A 82 -5.82 -17.69 0.04
C PRO A 82 -4.31 -17.58 -0.11
N ILE A 83 -3.79 -18.12 -1.20
CA ILE A 83 -2.38 -18.07 -1.56
C ILE A 83 -2.16 -17.33 -2.87
N LYS A 84 -1.00 -16.70 -3.00
CA LYS A 84 -0.45 -16.17 -4.25
C LYS A 84 0.62 -17.12 -4.74
N VAL A 85 0.62 -17.38 -6.03
CA VAL A 85 1.63 -18.20 -6.69
C VAL A 85 2.61 -17.30 -7.42
N ILE A 86 3.86 -17.27 -6.97
CA ILE A 86 4.91 -16.45 -7.56
C ILE A 86 5.80 -17.36 -8.42
N LYS A 87 5.90 -17.03 -9.71
CA LYS A 87 6.80 -17.69 -10.64
C LYS A 87 8.21 -17.15 -10.44
N LYS A 88 9.14 -17.99 -10.05
CA LYS A 88 10.57 -17.67 -9.94
C LYS A 88 11.32 -18.33 -11.09
N ILE A 89 12.22 -17.59 -11.73
CA ILE A 89 13.09 -18.09 -12.80
C ILE A 89 14.52 -18.04 -12.30
N THR A 90 15.18 -19.21 -12.23
CA THR A 90 16.58 -19.33 -11.84
C THR A 90 17.28 -20.20 -12.86
N ASP A 91 18.31 -19.71 -13.52
CA ASP A 91 19.10 -20.41 -14.54
C ASP A 91 18.27 -21.08 -15.65
N GLY A 92 17.14 -20.43 -16.01
CA GLY A 92 16.20 -20.90 -17.02
C GLY A 92 15.15 -21.90 -16.52
N GLU A 93 15.27 -22.37 -15.29
CA GLU A 93 14.27 -23.24 -14.65
C GLU A 93 13.16 -22.43 -13.98
N LYS A 94 11.93 -22.97 -14.04
CA LYS A 94 10.75 -22.39 -13.42
C LYS A 94 10.48 -23.05 -12.07
N ALA A 95 10.36 -22.26 -11.03
CA ALA A 95 9.86 -22.69 -9.73
C ALA A 95 8.64 -21.86 -9.34
N PHE A 96 7.73 -22.43 -8.56
CA PHE A 96 6.52 -21.77 -8.10
C PHE A 96 6.53 -21.70 -6.57
N ILE A 97 6.62 -20.47 -6.06
CA ILE A 97 6.59 -20.20 -4.62
C ILE A 97 5.15 -19.89 -4.25
N LYS A 98 4.60 -20.66 -3.31
CA LYS A 98 3.30 -20.38 -2.71
C LYS A 98 3.52 -19.46 -1.52
N LYS A 99 2.96 -18.25 -1.57
CA LYS A 99 3.00 -17.27 -0.48
C LYS A 99 1.57 -17.02 -0.02
N PRO A 100 1.25 -17.01 1.29
CA PRO A 100 -0.05 -16.57 1.76
C PRO A 100 -0.37 -15.18 1.20
N GLN A 101 -1.62 -14.96 0.79
CA GLN A 101 -2.06 -13.62 0.42
C GLN A 101 -1.99 -12.72 1.65
N MET A 102 -1.62 -11.45 1.45
CA MET A 102 -1.56 -10.48 2.54
C MET A 102 -2.94 -10.32 3.19
N LEU A 103 -3.01 -10.66 4.46
CA LEU A 103 -4.19 -10.47 5.31
C LEU A 103 -4.14 -9.06 5.90
N LYS A 104 -5.30 -8.46 6.11
CA LYS A 104 -5.42 -7.06 6.54
C LYS A 104 -5.61 -6.93 8.04
N ASP A 105 -6.36 -7.83 8.62
CA ASP A 105 -6.74 -7.79 10.02
C ASP A 105 -6.91 -9.20 10.57
N LEU A 106 -6.89 -9.33 11.91
CA LEU A 106 -7.12 -10.56 12.63
C LEU A 106 -7.78 -10.23 13.97
N GLU A 107 -8.94 -10.80 14.23
CA GLU A 107 -9.67 -10.63 15.51
C GLU A 107 -10.21 -11.96 16.04
N ALA A 108 -10.45 -11.99 17.34
CA ALA A 108 -11.09 -13.12 18.02
C ALA A 108 -12.48 -12.74 18.52
N HIS A 109 -13.38 -13.71 18.57
CA HIS A 109 -14.67 -13.53 19.20
C HIS A 109 -14.50 -13.28 20.72
N PRO A 110 -15.18 -12.30 21.31
CA PRO A 110 -14.96 -11.92 22.72
C PRO A 110 -15.20 -13.02 23.75
N SER A 111 -16.09 -13.97 23.45
CA SER A 111 -16.52 -15.02 24.36
C SER A 111 -16.36 -16.45 23.83
N ARG A 112 -15.95 -16.64 22.58
CA ARG A 112 -15.70 -17.95 21.95
C ARG A 112 -14.24 -18.05 21.56
N SER A 113 -13.43 -18.71 22.38
CA SER A 113 -11.97 -18.73 22.25
C SER A 113 -11.46 -19.34 20.92
N ASP A 114 -12.26 -20.22 20.32
CA ASP A 114 -11.89 -20.90 19.06
C ASP A 114 -12.43 -20.18 17.82
N THR A 115 -13.14 -19.07 17.97
CA THR A 115 -13.72 -18.31 16.85
C THR A 115 -12.84 -17.11 16.52
N LEU A 116 -12.28 -17.13 15.31
CA LEU A 116 -11.37 -16.12 14.78
C LEU A 116 -11.88 -15.60 13.44
N ILE A 117 -11.56 -14.34 13.14
CA ILE A 117 -11.89 -13.69 11.87
C ILE A 117 -10.66 -13.00 11.28
N THR A 118 -10.49 -13.09 9.98
CA THR A 118 -9.45 -12.36 9.23
C THR A 118 -9.98 -11.91 7.87
N ALA A 119 -9.28 -11.01 7.21
CA ALA A 119 -9.63 -10.57 5.86
C ALA A 119 -8.41 -10.35 4.98
N THR A 120 -8.62 -10.51 3.67
CA THR A 120 -7.82 -9.87 2.63
C THR A 120 -8.46 -8.53 2.26
N ASN A 121 -7.92 -7.83 1.27
CA ASN A 121 -8.57 -6.62 0.73
C ASN A 121 -9.94 -6.89 0.05
N SER A 122 -10.28 -8.14 -0.24
CA SER A 122 -11.46 -8.50 -1.05
C SER A 122 -12.25 -9.70 -0.55
N ALA A 123 -11.89 -10.30 0.56
CA ALA A 123 -12.61 -11.42 1.15
C ALA A 123 -12.38 -11.55 2.65
N VAL A 124 -13.39 -12.04 3.36
CA VAL A 124 -13.38 -12.30 4.80
C VAL A 124 -13.33 -13.80 5.04
N PHE A 125 -12.59 -14.22 6.04
CA PHE A 125 -12.41 -15.63 6.42
C PHE A 125 -12.71 -15.83 7.90
N LEU A 126 -13.54 -16.82 8.20
CA LEU A 126 -13.93 -17.20 9.55
C LEU A 126 -13.35 -18.59 9.88
N SER A 127 -12.83 -18.73 11.09
CA SER A 127 -12.50 -20.00 11.71
C SER A 127 -13.31 -20.19 12.98
N GLU A 128 -13.83 -21.40 13.22
CA GLU A 128 -14.53 -21.78 14.44
C GLU A 128 -13.78 -22.91 15.21
N ASP A 129 -12.52 -23.17 14.85
CA ASP A 129 -11.70 -24.26 15.41
C ASP A 129 -10.29 -23.81 15.83
N GLY A 130 -10.15 -22.54 16.21
CA GLY A 130 -8.89 -21.94 16.65
C GLY A 130 -7.89 -21.73 15.52
N GLY A 131 -8.40 -21.49 14.32
CA GLY A 131 -7.59 -21.19 13.13
C GLY A 131 -7.09 -22.43 12.37
N ARG A 132 -7.52 -23.63 12.73
CA ARG A 132 -7.09 -24.84 12.01
C ARG A 132 -7.63 -24.89 10.58
N HIS A 133 -8.87 -24.43 10.39
CA HIS A 133 -9.50 -24.30 9.07
C HIS A 133 -10.19 -22.94 8.94
N TRP A 134 -10.06 -22.34 7.74
CA TRP A 134 -10.65 -21.04 7.42
C TRP A 134 -11.69 -21.17 6.31
N CYS A 135 -12.92 -20.69 6.59
CA CYS A 135 -14.02 -20.62 5.66
C CYS A 135 -14.09 -19.25 5.00
N ASN A 136 -14.11 -19.20 3.67
CA ASN A 136 -14.27 -17.96 2.91
C ASN A 136 -15.74 -17.50 2.95
N LEU A 137 -15.99 -16.34 3.55
CA LEU A 137 -17.29 -15.68 3.59
C LEU A 137 -17.54 -14.68 2.45
N GLY A 138 -16.55 -14.48 1.56
CA GLY A 138 -16.58 -13.41 0.55
C GLY A 138 -16.55 -12.01 1.16
N CYS A 139 -17.15 -11.05 0.47
CA CYS A 139 -17.34 -9.67 0.95
C CYS A 139 -18.49 -8.99 0.21
N HIS A 140 -18.89 -7.80 0.64
CA HIS A 140 -19.82 -6.95 -0.07
C HIS A 140 -19.18 -6.47 -1.40
N THR A 141 -19.89 -6.62 -2.51
CA THR A 141 -19.35 -6.42 -3.87
C THR A 141 -18.74 -5.02 -4.13
N PRO A 142 -19.29 -3.90 -3.63
CA PRO A 142 -18.67 -2.59 -3.81
C PRO A 142 -17.45 -2.34 -2.93
N VAL A 143 -17.17 -3.19 -1.93
CA VAL A 143 -16.10 -2.97 -0.97
C VAL A 143 -14.78 -3.45 -1.56
N ASN A 144 -13.97 -2.51 -1.97
CA ASN A 144 -12.57 -2.74 -2.28
C ASN A 144 -11.71 -2.19 -1.14
N GLY A 145 -10.84 -3.01 -0.59
CA GLY A 145 -9.93 -2.58 0.46
C GLY A 145 -10.47 -2.76 1.88
N LEU A 146 -10.99 -3.95 2.18
CA LEU A 146 -11.23 -4.36 3.56
C LEU A 146 -9.97 -4.17 4.40
N LYS A 147 -10.11 -3.57 5.59
CA LYS A 147 -8.97 -3.37 6.48
C LYS A 147 -9.24 -3.84 7.90
N ALA A 148 -10.45 -3.67 8.40
CA ALA A 148 -10.84 -4.05 9.76
C ALA A 148 -11.97 -5.05 9.73
N VAL A 149 -11.90 -6.05 10.57
CA VAL A 149 -12.95 -7.06 10.76
C VAL A 149 -13.21 -7.30 12.25
N CYS A 150 -14.43 -7.70 12.58
CA CYS A 150 -14.69 -8.28 13.88
C CYS A 150 -15.81 -9.33 13.83
N VAL A 151 -15.86 -10.20 14.83
CA VAL A 151 -16.87 -11.24 15.01
C VAL A 151 -17.39 -11.20 16.44
N LEU A 152 -18.72 -11.18 16.61
CA LEU A 152 -19.38 -11.06 17.91
C LEU A 152 -20.80 -11.63 17.86
N ASP A 153 -21.40 -11.80 19.03
CA ASP A 153 -22.82 -12.11 19.14
C ASP A 153 -23.64 -10.82 19.28
N LEU A 154 -24.51 -10.54 18.31
CA LEU A 154 -25.45 -9.42 18.36
C LEU A 154 -26.89 -9.95 18.40
N PRO A 155 -27.84 -9.24 19.05
CA PRO A 155 -29.22 -9.68 19.10
C PRO A 155 -29.88 -9.69 17.72
N ASP A 156 -30.59 -10.76 17.39
CA ASP A 156 -31.50 -10.83 16.25
C ASP A 156 -32.80 -10.01 16.53
N ALA A 157 -33.76 -10.08 15.61
CA ALA A 157 -35.04 -9.37 15.75
C ALA A 157 -35.88 -9.84 16.97
N GLN A 158 -35.60 -11.02 17.49
CA GLN A 158 -36.25 -11.61 18.66
C GLN A 158 -35.45 -11.39 19.95
N GLY A 159 -34.25 -10.78 19.85
CA GLY A 159 -33.37 -10.54 20.98
C GLY A 159 -32.40 -11.69 21.30
N ASN A 160 -32.36 -12.75 20.50
CA ASN A 160 -31.46 -13.88 20.73
C ASN A 160 -30.05 -13.54 20.21
N PRO A 161 -28.96 -13.98 20.88
CA PRO A 161 -27.62 -13.78 20.45
C PRO A 161 -27.35 -14.52 19.14
N GLN A 162 -26.88 -13.80 18.11
CA GLN A 162 -26.59 -14.31 16.80
C GLN A 162 -25.16 -13.97 16.38
N LEU A 163 -24.39 -14.97 15.95
CA LEU A 163 -23.05 -14.74 15.43
C LEU A 163 -23.11 -13.77 14.24
N THR A 164 -22.46 -12.65 14.39
CA THR A 164 -22.44 -11.55 13.43
C THR A 164 -21.00 -11.22 13.07
N VAL A 165 -20.75 -10.99 11.78
CA VAL A 165 -19.44 -10.55 11.26
C VAL A 165 -19.57 -9.15 10.69
N LEU A 166 -18.71 -8.26 11.12
CA LEU A 166 -18.54 -6.93 10.55
C LEU A 166 -17.21 -6.87 9.80
N ALA A 167 -17.21 -6.27 8.64
CA ALA A 167 -16.00 -6.09 7.83
C ALA A 167 -15.98 -4.68 7.27
N SER A 168 -15.11 -3.83 7.80
CA SER A 168 -15.08 -2.42 7.50
C SER A 168 -16.49 -1.80 7.65
N HIS A 169 -17.11 -1.35 6.57
CA HIS A 169 -18.46 -0.76 6.56
C HIS A 169 -19.53 -1.73 6.01
N SER A 170 -19.34 -3.01 6.22
CA SER A 170 -20.27 -4.04 5.77
C SER A 170 -20.57 -5.05 6.87
N ILE A 171 -21.77 -5.60 6.84
CA ILE A 171 -22.25 -6.62 7.77
C ILE A 171 -22.62 -7.89 7.03
N TYR A 172 -22.25 -9.03 7.60
CA TYR A 172 -22.62 -10.35 7.14
C TYR A 172 -23.72 -10.93 8.04
N GLY A 173 -24.86 -11.29 7.45
CA GLY A 173 -26.02 -11.80 8.20
C GLY A 173 -25.94 -13.27 8.54
N ALA A 174 -26.90 -13.74 9.37
CA ALA A 174 -26.99 -15.07 9.96
C ALA A 174 -26.95 -16.27 9.00
N ALA A 175 -27.12 -16.05 7.73
CA ALA A 175 -27.15 -17.12 6.76
C ALA A 175 -25.78 -17.49 6.17
N TRP A 176 -24.69 -17.11 6.82
CA TRP A 176 -23.31 -17.30 6.36
C TRP A 176 -22.92 -18.76 6.04
N LYS A 177 -23.63 -19.76 6.60
CA LYS A 177 -23.44 -21.19 6.30
C LYS A 177 -24.05 -21.68 4.99
N GLN A 178 -24.70 -20.82 4.21
CA GLN A 178 -25.37 -21.23 2.96
C GLN A 178 -24.50 -20.99 1.71
N PRO A 179 -24.75 -21.71 0.58
CA PRO A 179 -23.82 -21.79 -0.56
C PRO A 179 -23.58 -20.51 -1.36
N SER A 180 -24.45 -19.51 -1.32
CA SER A 180 -24.30 -18.29 -2.11
C SER A 180 -23.92 -17.13 -1.19
N VAL A 181 -22.67 -16.75 -1.23
CA VAL A 181 -22.04 -15.88 -0.23
C VAL A 181 -22.26 -14.38 -0.51
N SER A 182 -22.34 -13.95 -1.77
CA SER A 182 -22.42 -12.53 -2.13
C SER A 182 -23.70 -11.84 -1.67
N ASP A 183 -24.83 -12.57 -1.66
CA ASP A 183 -26.14 -11.99 -1.33
C ASP A 183 -26.36 -11.77 0.17
N LYS A 184 -25.41 -12.15 1.00
CA LYS A 184 -25.51 -12.12 2.47
C LYS A 184 -24.82 -10.94 3.09
N TRP A 185 -23.94 -10.29 2.34
CA TRP A 185 -23.28 -9.08 2.75
C TRP A 185 -24.18 -7.88 2.47
N LYS A 186 -24.33 -7.00 3.43
CA LYS A 186 -25.08 -5.75 3.33
C LYS A 186 -24.18 -4.58 3.71
N PRO A 187 -24.35 -3.41 3.09
CA PRO A 187 -23.67 -2.21 3.56
C PRO A 187 -24.08 -1.86 4.99
N LEU A 188 -23.12 -1.39 5.76
CA LEU A 188 -23.29 -0.87 7.12
C LEU A 188 -22.43 0.40 7.21
N SER A 189 -22.90 1.47 6.59
CA SER A 189 -22.14 2.72 6.46
C SER A 189 -22.92 3.95 6.90
N GLU A 190 -24.17 3.77 7.34
CA GLU A 190 -24.99 4.91 7.78
C GLU A 190 -24.36 5.63 8.97
N GLY A 191 -24.17 6.94 8.84
CA GLY A 191 -23.54 7.78 9.86
C GLY A 191 -22.01 7.92 9.71
N LEU A 192 -21.35 7.09 8.91
CA LEU A 192 -19.93 7.29 8.57
C LEU A 192 -19.77 8.47 7.61
N ILE A 193 -18.62 9.12 7.66
CA ILE A 193 -18.26 10.10 6.64
C ILE A 193 -18.00 9.35 5.35
N PRO A 194 -18.70 9.66 4.25
CA PRO A 194 -18.41 9.05 2.97
C PRO A 194 -17.07 9.56 2.44
N GLY A 195 -16.30 8.67 1.82
CA GLY A 195 -15.13 9.05 1.06
C GLY A 195 -15.51 9.74 -0.26
N PRO A 196 -14.53 10.12 -1.09
CA PRO A 196 -14.76 10.86 -2.33
C PRO A 196 -15.70 10.16 -3.32
N GLU A 197 -15.66 8.85 -3.38
CA GLU A 197 -16.52 8.00 -4.23
C GLU A 197 -16.90 6.67 -3.56
N SER A 198 -16.43 6.44 -2.35
CA SER A 198 -16.75 5.26 -1.53
C SER A 198 -16.69 5.69 -0.06
N ASP A 199 -17.17 4.84 0.82
CA ASP A 199 -17.07 5.09 2.25
C ASP A 199 -15.60 5.18 2.67
N GLU A 200 -15.32 6.10 3.61
CA GLU A 200 -13.98 6.27 4.15
C GLU A 200 -13.51 4.99 4.86
N GLU A 201 -12.26 4.65 4.69
CA GLU A 201 -11.70 3.40 5.18
C GLU A 201 -11.73 3.33 6.72
N ILE A 202 -12.34 2.27 7.25
CA ILE A 202 -12.28 1.96 8.68
C ILE A 202 -10.95 1.26 8.96
N SER A 203 -10.17 1.82 9.88
CA SER A 203 -8.84 1.31 10.25
C SER A 203 -8.86 0.26 11.35
N ASP A 204 -9.84 0.34 12.23
CA ASP A 204 -9.97 -0.59 13.35
C ASP A 204 -11.42 -0.70 13.81
N ILE A 205 -11.81 -1.89 14.28
CA ILE A 205 -13.10 -2.15 14.92
C ILE A 205 -12.83 -2.86 16.24
N VAL A 206 -13.33 -2.31 17.34
CA VAL A 206 -13.15 -2.86 18.68
C VAL A 206 -14.50 -3.20 19.30
N ILE A 207 -14.58 -4.37 19.90
CA ILE A 207 -15.73 -4.82 20.68
C ILE A 207 -15.41 -4.61 22.15
N TYR A 208 -16.26 -3.88 22.82
CA TYR A 208 -16.20 -3.72 24.26
C TYR A 208 -17.38 -4.46 24.92
N THR A 209 -17.07 -5.35 25.84
CA THR A 209 -18.10 -6.13 26.56
C THR A 209 -18.21 -5.64 28.01
N HIS A 210 -19.36 -5.10 28.37
CA HIS A 210 -19.66 -4.67 29.72
C HIS A 210 -21.02 -5.21 30.16
N ARG A 211 -21.10 -5.90 31.34
CA ARG A 211 -22.32 -6.47 31.90
C ARG A 211 -23.15 -7.23 30.85
N GLN A 212 -22.51 -8.09 30.06
CA GLN A 212 -23.11 -8.90 28.98
C GLN A 212 -23.59 -8.07 27.74
N LYS A 213 -23.43 -6.76 27.75
CA LYS A 213 -23.70 -5.91 26.59
C LYS A 213 -22.42 -5.74 25.78
N GLN A 214 -22.49 -6.03 24.50
CA GLN A 214 -21.39 -5.76 23.54
C GLN A 214 -21.62 -4.44 22.85
N GLU A 215 -20.61 -3.58 22.87
CA GLU A 215 -20.59 -2.30 22.18
C GLU A 215 -19.48 -2.32 21.13
N VAL A 216 -19.78 -1.83 19.93
CA VAL A 216 -18.85 -1.81 18.80
C VAL A 216 -18.41 -0.38 18.54
N TYR A 217 -17.11 -0.19 18.48
CA TYR A 217 -16.49 1.08 18.13
C TYR A 217 -15.65 0.91 16.87
N ALA A 218 -15.70 1.89 15.96
CA ALA A 218 -14.95 1.90 14.71
C ALA A 218 -14.19 3.21 14.55
N ALA A 219 -12.93 3.14 14.08
CA ALA A 219 -12.11 4.29 13.75
C ALA A 219 -12.01 4.44 12.24
N GLN A 220 -12.16 5.67 11.72
CA GLN A 220 -11.89 6.00 10.32
C GLN A 220 -10.48 6.55 10.15
N THR A 221 -9.70 5.92 9.26
CA THR A 221 -8.25 6.14 9.10
C THR A 221 -7.88 7.60 8.83
N PHE A 222 -8.54 8.23 7.85
CA PHE A 222 -8.07 9.50 7.31
C PHE A 222 -8.87 10.70 7.79
N THR A 223 -9.99 10.48 8.43
CA THR A 223 -10.83 11.56 8.99
C THR A 223 -10.57 11.82 10.46
N GLY A 224 -9.85 10.93 11.14
CA GLY A 224 -9.58 11.04 12.58
C GLY A 224 -10.83 10.92 13.44
N LYS A 225 -11.86 10.21 12.97
CA LYS A 225 -13.12 10.05 13.69
C LYS A 225 -13.27 8.68 14.31
N LEU A 226 -13.91 8.66 15.47
CA LEU A 226 -14.35 7.46 16.15
C LEU A 226 -15.86 7.43 16.21
N TYR A 227 -16.41 6.25 15.99
CA TYR A 227 -17.83 5.99 15.97
C TYR A 227 -18.19 4.87 16.94
N GLN A 228 -19.39 4.95 17.50
CA GLN A 228 -20.06 3.84 18.16
C GLN A 228 -21.20 3.36 17.27
N LEU A 229 -21.31 2.05 17.08
CA LEU A 229 -22.43 1.44 16.35
C LEU A 229 -23.66 1.37 17.27
N ASP A 230 -24.72 2.06 16.89
CA ASP A 230 -26.05 1.83 17.42
C ASP A 230 -26.68 0.64 16.69
N TRP A 231 -26.67 -0.52 17.34
CA TRP A 231 -27.11 -1.76 16.73
C TRP A 231 -28.59 -1.77 16.34
N PRO A 232 -29.55 -1.25 17.17
CA PRO A 232 -30.96 -1.17 16.80
C PRO A 232 -31.19 -0.41 15.49
N THR A 233 -30.57 0.72 15.31
CA THR A 233 -30.75 1.55 14.12
C THR A 233 -29.78 1.23 12.98
N LYS A 234 -28.78 0.37 13.21
CA LYS A 234 -27.71 0.03 12.24
C LYS A 234 -26.91 1.25 11.79
N ARG A 235 -26.73 2.23 12.69
CA ARG A 235 -26.11 3.51 12.41
C ARG A 235 -24.86 3.73 13.25
N PHE A 236 -23.81 4.25 12.62
CA PHE A 236 -22.64 4.75 13.33
C PHE A 236 -22.86 6.19 13.80
N ASN A 237 -22.66 6.41 15.09
CA ASN A 237 -22.74 7.73 15.71
C ASN A 237 -21.33 8.19 16.08
N ALA A 238 -20.93 9.36 15.63
CA ALA A 238 -19.63 9.92 15.99
C ALA A 238 -19.61 10.19 17.51
N VAL A 239 -18.61 9.64 18.19
CA VAL A 239 -18.43 9.80 19.64
C VAL A 239 -17.21 10.64 19.98
N SER A 240 -16.25 10.71 19.06
CA SER A 240 -15.08 11.58 19.17
C SER A 240 -14.53 11.88 17.79
N GLU A 241 -13.96 13.06 17.65
CA GLU A 241 -13.16 13.45 16.51
C GLU A 241 -12.00 14.30 16.98
N TRP A 242 -10.90 14.26 16.26
CA TRP A 242 -9.84 15.23 16.44
C TRP A 242 -9.61 16.01 15.15
N THR A 243 -9.40 17.30 15.30
CA THR A 243 -9.06 18.19 14.22
C THR A 243 -7.55 18.42 14.24
N ASP A 244 -6.95 18.58 13.10
CA ASP A 244 -5.59 19.12 12.82
C ASP A 244 -4.39 18.63 13.63
N SER A 245 -4.57 17.98 14.77
CA SER A 245 -3.46 17.61 15.66
C SER A 245 -2.93 16.18 15.49
N VAL A 246 -3.72 15.29 14.86
CA VAL A 246 -3.32 13.89 14.59
C VAL A 246 -3.75 13.50 13.18
N ALA A 247 -2.88 12.83 12.45
CA ALA A 247 -3.07 12.53 11.04
C ALA A 247 -3.85 11.21 10.79
N GLY A 248 -4.80 10.88 11.59
CA GLY A 248 -5.66 9.71 11.42
C GLY A 248 -5.77 8.84 12.66
N ALA A 249 -6.76 8.00 12.69
CA ALA A 249 -6.99 7.02 13.74
C ALA A 249 -6.58 5.63 13.25
N TYR A 250 -5.59 5.03 13.90
CA TYR A 250 -5.06 3.74 13.47
C TYR A 250 -5.60 2.58 14.29
N CYS A 251 -5.87 2.82 15.56
CA CYS A 251 -6.43 1.80 16.45
C CYS A 251 -7.20 2.42 17.60
N ILE A 252 -7.97 1.59 18.27
CA ILE A 252 -8.69 1.91 19.49
C ILE A 252 -8.05 1.12 20.62
N ASP A 253 -7.66 1.79 21.69
CA ASP A 253 -7.08 1.19 22.89
C ASP A 253 -7.99 1.43 24.11
N GLY A 254 -8.03 0.50 25.04
CA GLY A 254 -8.69 0.70 26.32
C GLY A 254 -9.30 -0.55 26.92
N LEU A 255 -9.61 -0.44 28.22
CA LEU A 255 -10.22 -1.51 29.02
C LEU A 255 -11.73 -1.28 29.25
N SER A 256 -12.21 -0.10 28.98
CA SER A 256 -13.61 0.30 29.09
C SER A 256 -13.87 1.51 28.20
N PRO A 257 -15.14 1.82 27.84
CA PRO A 257 -15.45 3.02 27.07
C PRO A 257 -14.90 4.31 27.71
N ALA A 258 -14.93 4.40 29.02
CA ALA A 258 -14.39 5.56 29.76
C ALA A 258 -12.86 5.63 29.78
N ALA A 259 -12.17 4.53 29.46
CA ALA A 259 -10.70 4.44 29.41
C ALA A 259 -10.18 4.16 27.99
N MET A 260 -11.07 4.15 26.99
CA MET A 260 -10.69 3.98 25.60
C MET A 260 -10.02 5.25 25.08
N SER A 261 -9.10 5.04 24.19
CA SER A 261 -8.42 6.13 23.48
C SER A 261 -8.15 5.72 22.04
N ILE A 262 -8.03 6.72 21.19
CA ILE A 262 -7.57 6.55 19.83
C ILE A 262 -6.07 6.82 19.81
N VAL A 263 -5.33 5.97 19.14
CA VAL A 263 -3.89 6.14 18.95
C VAL A 263 -3.60 6.45 17.49
N GLY A 264 -2.90 7.53 17.25
CA GLY A 264 -2.52 7.98 15.92
C GLY A 264 -1.20 8.74 15.94
N THR A 265 -0.75 9.21 14.78
CA THR A 265 0.53 9.89 14.64
C THR A 265 0.40 11.26 13.97
N LYS A 266 1.26 12.19 14.35
CA LYS A 266 1.49 13.47 13.69
C LYS A 266 2.93 13.91 13.92
N ASN A 267 3.61 14.34 12.84
CA ASN A 267 4.95 14.92 12.91
C ASN A 267 5.92 14.08 13.78
N GLY A 268 5.97 12.78 13.51
CA GLY A 268 6.82 11.84 14.22
C GLY A 268 6.43 11.54 15.67
N GLY A 269 5.32 12.07 16.15
CA GLY A 269 4.82 11.82 17.50
C GLY A 269 3.70 10.78 17.53
N LEU A 270 3.67 9.98 18.59
CA LEU A 270 2.58 9.07 18.91
C LEU A 270 1.62 9.75 19.90
N PHE A 271 0.35 9.81 19.55
CA PHE A 271 -0.67 10.51 20.32
C PHE A 271 -1.79 9.61 20.75
N GLU A 272 -2.29 9.85 21.93
CA GLU A 272 -3.49 9.24 22.50
C GLU A 272 -4.56 10.31 22.73
N ILE A 273 -5.79 10.04 22.32
CA ILE A 273 -6.95 10.90 22.58
C ILE A 273 -7.96 10.08 23.37
N PRO A 274 -8.19 10.41 24.65
CA PRO A 274 -9.21 9.74 25.45
C PRO A 274 -10.61 9.92 24.89
N LEU A 275 -11.40 8.88 24.94
CA LEU A 275 -12.80 8.84 24.51
C LEU A 275 -13.74 9.42 25.57
N VAL A 276 -13.59 10.71 25.83
CA VAL A 276 -14.51 11.48 26.69
C VAL A 276 -14.99 12.70 25.90
N LEU A 277 -16.25 13.04 26.03
CA LEU A 277 -16.81 14.23 25.39
C LEU A 277 -16.92 15.37 26.40
N PRO A 278 -16.45 16.60 26.07
CA PRO A 278 -15.70 16.94 24.85
C PRO A 278 -14.31 16.30 24.85
N ALA A 279 -13.82 15.92 23.68
CA ALA A 279 -12.51 15.30 23.54
C ALA A 279 -11.41 16.27 24.03
N PRO A 280 -10.55 15.85 24.98
CA PRO A 280 -9.44 16.64 25.41
C PRO A 280 -8.36 16.74 24.31
N ALA A 281 -7.41 17.66 24.49
CA ALA A 281 -6.26 17.76 23.60
C ALA A 281 -5.49 16.42 23.53
N PRO A 282 -4.96 16.05 22.33
CA PRO A 282 -4.17 14.83 22.18
C PRO A 282 -2.99 14.78 23.15
N ASN A 283 -2.81 13.65 23.83
CA ASN A 283 -1.70 13.41 24.74
C ASN A 283 -0.57 12.67 24.01
N ARG A 284 0.63 13.27 23.96
CA ARG A 284 1.79 12.65 23.34
C ARG A 284 2.38 11.56 24.22
N LEU A 285 2.51 10.35 23.72
CA LEU A 285 3.00 9.16 24.43
C LEU A 285 4.53 9.08 24.43
N LYS A 286 5.20 10.10 24.96
CA LYS A 286 6.68 10.23 24.94
C LYS A 286 7.42 9.04 25.56
N GLY A 287 6.91 8.45 26.63
CA GLY A 287 7.53 7.29 27.28
C GLY A 287 7.57 6.06 26.39
N ILE A 288 6.53 5.88 25.57
CA ILE A 288 6.42 4.77 24.65
C ILE A 288 7.30 5.02 23.43
N GLU A 289 7.30 6.24 22.89
CA GLU A 289 8.24 6.64 21.83
C GLU A 289 9.69 6.34 22.24
N LEU A 290 10.06 6.62 23.50
CA LEU A 290 11.39 6.32 24.02
C LEU A 290 11.67 4.81 24.12
N ALA A 291 10.68 4.01 24.54
CA ALA A 291 10.81 2.55 24.58
C ALA A 291 10.97 1.98 23.16
N LEU A 292 10.25 2.51 22.19
CA LEU A 292 10.38 2.13 20.79
C LEU A 292 11.75 2.48 20.22
N LYS A 293 12.33 3.62 20.58
CA LYS A 293 13.69 4.03 20.16
C LYS A 293 14.77 3.07 20.61
N ARG A 294 14.58 2.30 21.67
CA ARG A 294 15.54 1.28 22.12
C ARG A 294 15.66 0.08 21.17
N ILE A 295 14.63 -0.17 20.38
CA ILE A 295 14.63 -1.23 19.35
C ILE A 295 14.68 -0.64 17.93
N ALA A 296 14.78 0.67 17.80
CA ALA A 296 14.61 1.45 16.58
C ALA A 296 15.81 1.43 15.61
N SER A 297 16.87 0.68 15.88
CA SER A 297 17.79 0.31 14.81
C SER A 297 17.15 -0.61 13.78
N LYS A 298 15.93 -1.08 14.04
CA LYS A 298 15.14 -1.98 13.22
C LYS A 298 13.74 -1.42 12.99
N PRO A 299 13.17 -1.63 11.80
CA PRO A 299 11.84 -1.16 11.48
C PRO A 299 10.78 -1.91 12.30
N LEU A 300 9.98 -1.16 13.00
CA LEU A 300 8.84 -1.68 13.73
C LEU A 300 7.63 -1.75 12.80
N SER A 301 6.94 -2.88 12.79
CA SER A 301 5.70 -3.05 12.05
C SER A 301 4.47 -3.17 12.95
N ALA A 302 4.68 -3.49 14.22
CA ALA A 302 3.63 -3.54 15.21
C ALA A 302 4.18 -3.18 16.60
N TRP A 303 3.30 -2.73 17.46
CA TRP A 303 3.61 -2.30 18.80
C TRP A 303 2.45 -2.56 19.74
N ILE A 304 2.74 -2.91 21.00
CA ILE A 304 1.74 -3.21 22.03
C ILE A 304 1.93 -2.26 23.21
N PRO A 305 1.07 -1.26 23.39
CA PRO A 305 1.05 -0.47 24.63
C PRO A 305 0.77 -1.37 25.83
N GLN A 306 1.22 -0.98 26.99
CA GLN A 306 1.01 -1.75 28.22
C GLN A 306 -0.49 -2.06 28.46
N ARG A 307 -1.39 -1.12 28.16
CA ARG A 307 -2.83 -1.34 28.25
C ARG A 307 -3.33 -2.41 27.26
N MET A 308 -2.80 -2.41 26.03
CA MET A 308 -3.20 -3.39 25.02
C MET A 308 -2.61 -4.77 25.27
N THR A 309 -1.47 -4.87 25.94
CA THR A 309 -0.94 -6.16 26.39
C THR A 309 -1.96 -6.92 27.24
N ARG A 310 -2.70 -6.22 28.08
CA ARG A 310 -3.80 -6.82 28.87
C ARG A 310 -4.96 -7.30 28.01
N LEU A 311 -5.21 -6.64 26.88
CA LEU A 311 -6.23 -7.02 25.91
C LEU A 311 -5.72 -7.98 24.84
N GLY A 312 -4.40 -8.18 24.75
CA GLY A 312 -3.77 -9.02 23.72
C GLY A 312 -3.80 -8.42 22.32
N LYS A 313 -3.92 -7.11 22.17
CA LYS A 313 -3.89 -6.41 20.88
C LYS A 313 -2.53 -5.80 20.59
N ALA A 314 -2.20 -5.74 19.30
CA ALA A 314 -1.06 -5.00 18.77
C ALA A 314 -1.51 -3.98 17.72
N VAL A 315 -0.74 -2.92 17.59
CA VAL A 315 -0.94 -1.87 16.60
C VAL A 315 0.14 -1.96 15.55
N SER A 316 -0.22 -1.81 14.29
CA SER A 316 0.77 -1.78 13.21
C SER A 316 1.65 -0.53 13.31
N LEU A 317 2.90 -0.70 13.67
CA LEU A 317 3.86 0.40 13.79
C LEU A 317 4.39 0.90 12.45
N SER A 318 4.27 0.14 11.39
CA SER A 318 4.61 0.64 10.05
C SER A 318 3.68 1.79 9.64
N GLU A 319 2.46 1.79 10.09
CA GLU A 319 1.50 2.88 9.88
C GLU A 319 1.75 4.06 10.82
N LEU A 320 2.09 3.79 12.08
CA LEU A 320 2.35 4.82 13.09
C LEU A 320 3.70 5.51 12.89
N TRP A 321 4.68 4.80 12.32
CA TRP A 321 6.04 5.28 12.12
C TRP A 321 6.20 6.27 10.97
N LEU A 322 5.18 6.41 10.14
CA LEU A 322 5.16 7.26 8.95
C LEU A 322 5.63 8.69 9.17
N PHE A 323 5.34 9.24 10.31
CA PHE A 323 5.51 10.64 10.61
C PHE A 323 6.68 10.93 11.54
N ASP A 324 7.58 9.96 11.71
CA ASP A 324 8.83 10.24 12.40
C ASP A 324 9.78 11.00 11.46
N GLU A 325 9.75 12.32 11.54
CA GLU A 325 10.69 13.20 10.83
C GLU A 325 12.16 12.93 11.17
N GLY A 326 12.43 12.22 12.28
CA GLY A 326 13.77 11.88 12.74
C GLY A 326 14.40 10.71 11.99
N ASP A 327 13.61 9.79 11.42
CA ASP A 327 14.15 8.64 10.68
C ASP A 327 14.28 8.92 9.19
N LYS A 328 15.19 9.84 8.85
CA LYS A 328 15.61 10.08 7.46
C LYS A 328 16.63 9.04 6.97
N THR A 329 17.08 8.11 7.82
CA THR A 329 17.99 7.04 7.45
C THR A 329 17.20 5.93 6.76
N ARG A 330 17.22 5.93 5.42
CA ARG A 330 16.64 4.85 4.64
C ARG A 330 17.48 3.59 4.77
N LYS A 331 16.83 2.45 4.97
CA LYS A 331 17.43 1.17 5.32
C LYS A 331 18.34 0.58 4.25
N THR A 332 18.11 0.92 3.00
CA THR A 332 18.91 0.45 1.88
C THR A 332 19.58 1.62 1.17
N ASP A 333 20.70 1.35 0.53
CA ASP A 333 21.36 2.33 -0.32
C ASP A 333 20.45 2.84 -1.44
N TYR A 334 19.59 1.98 -1.98
CA TYR A 334 18.65 2.34 -3.04
C TYR A 334 17.62 3.38 -2.56
N LEU A 335 16.99 3.16 -1.41
CA LEU A 335 16.05 4.11 -0.83
C LEU A 335 16.74 5.47 -0.54
N ARG A 336 17.96 5.44 0.03
CA ARG A 336 18.73 6.65 0.31
C ARG A 336 19.05 7.45 -0.95
N ARG A 337 19.45 6.78 -2.05
CA ARG A 337 19.76 7.42 -3.34
C ARG A 337 18.53 8.04 -4.00
N ALA A 338 17.36 7.40 -3.89
CA ALA A 338 16.13 7.81 -4.53
C ALA A 338 15.29 8.82 -3.70
N THR A 339 15.59 9.01 -2.39
CA THR A 339 14.84 9.91 -1.51
C THR A 339 15.02 11.38 -1.92
N GLY A 340 13.91 12.13 -1.90
CA GLY A 340 13.88 13.59 -2.09
C GLY A 340 14.11 14.05 -3.52
N ARG A 341 14.13 13.15 -4.51
CA ARG A 341 14.37 13.48 -5.92
C ARG A 341 13.22 14.29 -6.50
N LYS A 342 13.57 15.39 -7.16
CA LYS A 342 12.62 16.34 -7.76
C LYS A 342 12.99 16.54 -9.23
N GLY A 343 12.06 16.24 -10.13
CA GLY A 343 12.43 16.19 -11.53
C GLY A 343 11.34 16.52 -12.52
N VAL A 344 11.71 16.38 -13.78
CA VAL A 344 10.83 16.55 -14.93
C VAL A 344 10.95 15.36 -15.88
N TYR A 345 9.85 15.06 -16.58
CA TYR A 345 9.89 14.15 -17.72
C TYR A 345 10.56 14.84 -18.92
N LEU A 346 11.54 14.16 -19.51
CA LEU A 346 12.23 14.59 -20.73
C LEU A 346 11.79 13.69 -21.89
N PRO A 347 10.97 14.17 -22.83
CA PRO A 347 10.68 13.42 -24.04
C PRO A 347 11.98 13.09 -24.82
N ALA A 348 12.21 11.82 -25.16
CA ALA A 348 13.47 11.36 -25.74
C ALA A 348 13.91 12.14 -27.00
N HIS A 349 12.95 12.57 -27.83
CA HIS A 349 13.26 13.37 -29.04
C HIS A 349 13.84 14.76 -28.70
N GLN A 350 13.60 15.32 -27.53
CA GLN A 350 14.15 16.59 -27.08
C GLN A 350 15.63 16.46 -26.67
N ALA A 351 16.05 15.28 -26.23
CA ALA A 351 17.45 15.00 -25.91
C ALA A 351 18.32 14.74 -27.12
N ARG A 352 17.72 14.66 -28.33
CA ARG A 352 18.44 14.40 -29.59
C ARG A 352 19.45 15.50 -29.96
N THR A 353 19.22 16.74 -29.56
CA THR A 353 20.09 17.87 -29.88
C THR A 353 20.73 18.44 -28.61
N ALA A 354 21.97 18.93 -28.74
CA ALA A 354 22.65 19.57 -27.61
C ALA A 354 21.85 20.76 -27.05
N ALA A 355 21.21 21.57 -27.90
CA ALA A 355 20.37 22.70 -27.48
C ALA A 355 19.11 22.25 -26.76
N GLY A 356 18.48 21.15 -27.22
CA GLY A 356 17.33 20.55 -26.55
C GLY A 356 17.69 20.07 -25.16
N LEU A 357 18.79 19.34 -25.03
CA LEU A 357 19.27 18.82 -23.73
C LEU A 357 19.69 19.98 -22.80
N GLN A 358 20.42 21.00 -23.30
CA GLN A 358 20.83 22.16 -22.51
C GLN A 358 19.62 22.88 -21.91
N ARG A 359 18.54 23.07 -22.68
CA ARG A 359 17.30 23.67 -22.18
C ARG A 359 16.74 22.94 -20.96
N TYR A 360 16.85 21.60 -20.87
CA TYR A 360 16.42 20.85 -19.71
C TYR A 360 17.35 20.99 -18.52
N PHE A 361 18.66 21.07 -18.76
CA PHE A 361 19.60 21.38 -17.67
C PHE A 361 19.35 22.77 -17.09
N ASP A 362 19.13 23.78 -17.96
CA ASP A 362 18.77 25.13 -17.53
C ASP A 362 17.44 25.14 -16.76
N LEU A 363 16.45 24.35 -17.21
CA LEU A 363 15.15 24.18 -16.53
C LEU A 363 15.32 23.60 -15.12
N LEU A 364 16.17 22.58 -14.97
CA LEU A 364 16.47 21.98 -13.65
C LEU A 364 17.11 23.01 -12.73
N GLU A 365 18.12 23.71 -13.18
CA GLU A 365 18.82 24.72 -12.40
C GLU A 365 17.90 25.86 -11.96
N GLN A 366 17.13 26.44 -12.89
CA GLN A 366 16.19 27.53 -12.64
C GLN A 366 15.12 27.16 -11.63
N ASN A 367 14.69 25.90 -11.61
CA ASN A 367 13.62 25.42 -10.74
C ASN A 367 14.13 24.62 -9.53
N LYS A 368 15.44 24.55 -9.28
CA LYS A 368 16.05 23.80 -8.19
C LYS A 368 15.65 22.31 -8.18
N LEU A 369 15.63 21.73 -9.37
CA LEU A 369 15.37 20.32 -9.61
C LEU A 369 16.69 19.58 -9.86
N ASP A 370 16.70 18.26 -9.65
CA ASP A 370 17.91 17.44 -9.74
C ASP A 370 17.75 16.18 -10.58
N THR A 371 16.57 15.94 -11.18
CA THR A 371 16.23 14.66 -11.77
C THR A 371 15.63 14.80 -13.17
N LEU A 372 16.10 13.98 -14.11
CA LEU A 372 15.47 13.77 -15.40
C LEU A 372 14.91 12.35 -15.50
N VAL A 373 13.63 12.24 -15.84
CA VAL A 373 12.98 10.97 -16.19
C VAL A 373 12.81 10.94 -17.70
N ILE A 374 13.39 9.93 -18.35
CA ILE A 374 13.43 9.88 -19.82
C ILE A 374 12.99 8.51 -20.35
N ASP A 375 12.19 8.49 -21.43
CA ASP A 375 11.79 7.25 -22.10
C ASP A 375 12.98 6.60 -22.81
N MET A 376 13.47 5.52 -22.21
CA MET A 376 14.47 4.67 -22.84
C MET A 376 13.81 3.52 -23.62
N LYS A 377 12.60 3.12 -23.25
CA LYS A 377 11.69 2.33 -24.06
C LYS A 377 10.28 2.94 -23.94
N ASP A 378 9.75 3.45 -25.04
CA ASP A 378 8.54 4.25 -25.07
C ASP A 378 7.23 3.44 -25.15
N ASP A 379 6.07 4.14 -25.18
CA ASP A 379 4.72 3.59 -25.23
C ASP A 379 4.41 2.80 -26.53
N PHE A 380 5.25 2.90 -27.55
CA PHE A 380 5.17 2.11 -28.79
C PHE A 380 6.08 0.89 -28.79
N GLY A 381 6.90 0.73 -27.74
CA GLY A 381 7.89 -0.34 -27.60
C GLY A 381 9.22 -0.04 -28.30
N PHE A 382 9.48 1.19 -28.76
CA PHE A 382 10.76 1.54 -29.35
C PHE A 382 11.81 1.81 -28.27
N VAL A 383 12.99 1.20 -28.43
CA VAL A 383 14.20 1.46 -27.65
C VAL A 383 14.88 2.71 -28.21
N ARG A 384 15.07 3.74 -27.39
CA ARG A 384 15.45 5.10 -27.82
C ARG A 384 16.94 5.40 -27.74
N TYR A 385 17.76 4.38 -27.56
CA TYR A 385 19.22 4.42 -27.59
C TYR A 385 19.78 3.29 -28.43
N ASP A 386 21.05 3.35 -28.77
CA ASP A 386 21.78 2.34 -29.51
C ASP A 386 22.13 1.17 -28.59
N SER A 387 21.22 0.20 -28.48
CA SER A 387 21.44 -1.02 -27.72
C SER A 387 22.40 -1.95 -28.44
N GLN A 388 23.38 -2.50 -27.72
CA GLN A 388 24.33 -3.48 -28.23
C GLN A 388 23.92 -4.91 -27.92
N ASP A 389 22.78 -5.11 -27.24
CA ASP A 389 22.29 -6.44 -26.88
C ASP A 389 21.59 -7.12 -28.06
N GLU A 390 22.01 -8.33 -28.39
CA GLU A 390 21.50 -9.08 -29.54
C GLU A 390 20.00 -9.42 -29.42
N GLU A 391 19.52 -9.71 -28.22
CA GLU A 391 18.09 -10.02 -28.00
C GLU A 391 17.22 -8.77 -28.22
N ILE A 392 17.69 -7.60 -27.78
CA ILE A 392 17.02 -6.33 -28.00
C ILE A 392 16.99 -5.97 -29.49
N GLN A 393 18.11 -6.13 -30.16
CA GLN A 393 18.22 -5.88 -31.61
C GLN A 393 17.34 -6.83 -32.43
N ALA A 394 17.25 -8.12 -32.03
CA ALA A 394 16.44 -9.12 -32.71
C ALA A 394 14.94 -8.79 -32.77
N VAL A 395 14.43 -8.00 -31.82
CA VAL A 395 13.04 -7.52 -31.86
C VAL A 395 12.83 -6.48 -32.96
N GLY A 396 13.88 -5.80 -33.41
CA GLY A 396 13.83 -4.76 -34.43
C GLY A 396 13.23 -3.44 -33.93
N ALA A 397 13.24 -3.24 -32.61
CA ALA A 397 12.64 -2.09 -31.94
C ALA A 397 13.58 -0.92 -31.72
N VAL A 398 14.87 -1.07 -31.99
CA VAL A 398 15.89 -0.05 -31.75
C VAL A 398 15.71 1.13 -32.72
N ARG A 399 15.44 2.31 -32.17
CA ARG A 399 15.29 3.58 -32.90
C ARG A 399 15.95 4.69 -32.06
N PRO A 400 17.28 4.83 -32.10
CA PRO A 400 18.01 5.70 -31.23
C PRO A 400 17.67 7.18 -31.49
N PHE A 401 17.43 7.92 -30.42
CA PHE A 401 17.39 9.39 -30.38
C PHE A 401 18.52 9.97 -29.56
N ILE A 402 19.17 9.15 -28.73
CA ILE A 402 20.09 9.57 -27.69
C ILE A 402 21.42 8.87 -27.91
N GLU A 403 22.49 9.67 -27.99
CA GLU A 403 23.87 9.21 -27.84
C GLU A 403 24.11 8.99 -26.34
N LEU A 404 24.00 7.75 -25.89
CA LEU A 404 23.79 7.42 -24.48
C LEU A 404 24.97 7.83 -23.59
N GLU A 405 26.19 7.59 -24.02
CA GLU A 405 27.41 7.91 -23.28
C GLU A 405 27.62 9.42 -23.12
N ASP A 406 27.40 10.21 -24.20
CA ASP A 406 27.44 11.67 -24.14
C ASP A 406 26.36 12.25 -23.23
N PHE A 407 25.15 11.70 -23.33
CA PHE A 407 24.02 12.10 -22.47
C PHE A 407 24.30 11.85 -20.98
N THR A 408 24.71 10.63 -20.62
CA THR A 408 24.97 10.27 -19.23
C THR A 408 26.18 10.99 -18.65
N ALA A 409 27.23 11.22 -19.44
CA ALA A 409 28.40 12.02 -19.04
C ALA A 409 27.98 13.47 -18.71
N LYS A 410 27.24 14.13 -19.60
CA LYS A 410 26.75 15.51 -19.39
C LYS A 410 25.83 15.67 -18.19
N ALA A 411 24.97 14.68 -17.94
CA ALA A 411 24.12 14.65 -16.76
C ALA A 411 24.95 14.50 -15.47
N LYS A 412 25.92 13.60 -15.47
CA LYS A 412 26.83 13.37 -14.34
C LYS A 412 27.66 14.59 -13.99
N GLU A 413 28.20 15.30 -14.98
CA GLU A 413 28.95 16.56 -14.79
C GLU A 413 28.12 17.62 -14.04
N ARG A 414 26.79 17.57 -14.17
CA ARG A 414 25.84 18.51 -13.54
C ARG A 414 25.17 17.95 -12.29
N ASN A 415 25.60 16.76 -11.82
CA ASN A 415 24.98 16.04 -10.70
C ASN A 415 23.49 15.77 -10.91
N VAL A 416 23.05 15.55 -12.15
CA VAL A 416 21.67 15.23 -12.48
C VAL A 416 21.44 13.74 -12.26
N TYR A 417 20.42 13.39 -11.50
CA TYR A 417 19.96 12.02 -11.27
C TYR A 417 19.12 11.54 -12.46
N LEU A 418 19.53 10.44 -13.07
CA LEU A 418 18.92 9.92 -14.28
C LEU A 418 18.00 8.72 -13.99
N VAL A 419 16.74 8.85 -14.37
CA VAL A 419 15.73 7.79 -14.27
C VAL A 419 15.36 7.31 -15.67
N ALA A 420 15.65 6.03 -15.96
CA ALA A 420 15.27 5.41 -17.23
C ALA A 420 13.84 4.86 -17.13
N ARG A 421 12.88 5.50 -17.80
CA ARG A 421 11.50 4.99 -17.91
C ARG A 421 11.44 3.92 -19.01
N ILE A 422 10.87 2.77 -18.65
CA ILE A 422 10.68 1.59 -19.51
C ILE A 422 9.22 1.20 -19.47
N VAL A 423 8.52 1.33 -20.57
CA VAL A 423 7.14 0.86 -20.72
C VAL A 423 7.15 -0.65 -20.94
N VAL A 424 6.49 -1.43 -20.06
CA VAL A 424 6.71 -2.89 -19.98
C VAL A 424 5.70 -3.68 -20.80
N PHE A 425 4.42 -3.71 -20.39
CA PHE A 425 3.44 -4.63 -20.99
C PHE A 425 2.59 -4.01 -22.10
N LYS A 426 2.61 -2.70 -22.28
CA LYS A 426 2.06 -2.01 -23.45
C LYS A 426 3.19 -1.81 -24.45
N ASP A 427 3.33 -2.72 -25.41
CA ASP A 427 4.48 -2.77 -26.32
C ASP A 427 4.08 -3.25 -27.71
N LYS A 428 3.97 -2.34 -28.66
CA LYS A 428 3.57 -2.64 -30.02
C LYS A 428 4.62 -3.46 -30.78
N GLN A 429 5.93 -3.23 -30.52
CA GLN A 429 6.99 -3.94 -31.21
C GLN A 429 7.05 -5.39 -30.77
N LEU A 430 7.08 -5.61 -29.46
CA LEU A 430 7.11 -6.95 -28.89
C LEU A 430 5.78 -7.72 -29.11
N TYR A 431 4.63 -7.01 -29.12
CA TYR A 431 3.34 -7.58 -29.50
C TYR A 431 3.36 -8.18 -30.90
N ARG A 432 4.01 -7.52 -31.89
CA ARG A 432 4.09 -7.96 -33.29
C ARG A 432 5.24 -8.94 -33.55
N TYR A 433 6.17 -9.06 -32.62
CA TYR A 433 7.35 -9.91 -32.78
C TYR A 433 7.01 -11.38 -33.01
N ARG A 434 7.71 -12.04 -33.94
CA ARG A 434 7.57 -13.45 -34.28
C ARG A 434 6.09 -13.91 -34.39
N LYS A 435 5.32 -13.26 -35.25
CA LYS A 435 3.88 -13.55 -35.47
C LYS A 435 3.06 -13.47 -34.20
N ASN A 436 3.26 -12.41 -33.41
CA ASN A 436 2.55 -12.11 -32.16
C ASN A 436 2.78 -13.16 -31.06
N LEU A 437 4.00 -13.68 -30.95
CA LEU A 437 4.36 -14.74 -29.99
C LEU A 437 4.00 -14.34 -28.55
N TYR A 438 4.26 -13.10 -28.17
CA TYR A 438 4.08 -12.59 -26.80
C TYR A 438 2.78 -11.81 -26.57
N ALA A 439 1.97 -11.62 -27.60
CA ALA A 439 0.72 -10.87 -27.50
C ALA A 439 -0.30 -11.55 -26.59
N VAL A 440 -1.07 -10.74 -25.86
CA VAL A 440 -2.34 -11.19 -25.26
C VAL A 440 -3.21 -11.77 -26.37
N LYS A 441 -3.95 -12.85 -26.12
CA LYS A 441 -4.73 -13.57 -27.11
C LYS A 441 -6.24 -13.45 -26.84
N ASP A 442 -7.04 -13.73 -27.84
CA ASP A 442 -8.47 -14.00 -27.67
C ASP A 442 -8.71 -15.51 -27.42
N LYS A 443 -9.97 -15.88 -27.26
CA LYS A 443 -10.37 -17.30 -27.07
C LYS A 443 -9.99 -18.23 -28.22
N ASN A 444 -9.73 -17.68 -29.42
CA ASN A 444 -9.37 -18.44 -30.64
C ASN A 444 -7.85 -18.43 -30.85
N GLY A 445 -7.06 -17.92 -29.92
CA GLY A 445 -5.60 -17.81 -30.04
C GLY A 445 -5.12 -16.70 -30.98
N LYS A 446 -6.00 -15.83 -31.47
CA LYS A 446 -5.61 -14.65 -32.24
C LYS A 446 -5.12 -13.54 -31.31
N PRO A 447 -4.23 -12.64 -31.78
CA PRO A 447 -3.81 -11.49 -31.01
C PRO A 447 -5.01 -10.64 -30.57
N TRP A 448 -5.15 -10.39 -29.27
CA TRP A 448 -6.23 -9.59 -28.71
C TRP A 448 -5.88 -8.10 -28.77
N GLN A 449 -6.86 -7.30 -29.13
CA GLN A 449 -6.82 -5.85 -29.06
C GLN A 449 -8.12 -5.34 -28.47
N GLY A 450 -8.05 -4.35 -27.57
CA GLY A 450 -9.22 -3.68 -27.04
C GLY A 450 -9.98 -2.94 -28.13
N HIS A 451 -11.30 -2.85 -28.00
CA HIS A 451 -12.12 -2.00 -28.85
C HIS A 451 -13.14 -1.18 -28.05
N LYS A 452 -13.58 -0.09 -28.62
CA LYS A 452 -14.67 0.76 -28.14
C LYS A 452 -15.74 0.90 -29.23
N THR A 453 -16.96 1.08 -28.84
CA THR A 453 -18.06 1.35 -29.79
C THR A 453 -18.11 2.84 -30.08
N VAL A 454 -17.96 3.19 -31.37
CA VAL A 454 -18.11 4.55 -31.89
C VAL A 454 -19.12 4.50 -33.02
N ASN A 455 -20.23 5.25 -32.93
CA ASN A 455 -21.29 5.25 -33.88
C ASN A 455 -21.75 3.83 -34.27
N GLU A 456 -22.02 2.98 -33.27
CA GLU A 456 -22.44 1.58 -33.39
C GLU A 456 -21.41 0.64 -34.06
N THR A 457 -20.21 1.12 -34.34
CA THR A 457 -19.14 0.32 -34.94
C THR A 457 -18.04 0.07 -33.87
N ALA A 458 -17.55 -1.17 -33.78
CA ALA A 458 -16.44 -1.53 -32.91
C ALA A 458 -15.12 -1.03 -33.53
N GLU A 459 -14.52 0.00 -32.95
CA GLU A 459 -13.22 0.53 -33.36
C GLU A 459 -12.10 0.03 -32.44
N PRO A 460 -10.93 -0.40 -32.98
CA PRO A 460 -9.83 -0.84 -32.19
C PRO A 460 -9.22 0.31 -31.38
N ILE A 461 -8.83 0.03 -30.14
CA ILE A 461 -8.02 0.93 -29.34
C ILE A 461 -6.56 0.70 -29.73
N GLU A 462 -5.83 1.76 -30.07
CA GLU A 462 -4.41 1.71 -30.49
C GLU A 462 -3.46 1.38 -29.30
N GLU A 463 -3.81 0.36 -28.53
CA GLU A 463 -3.02 -0.21 -27.47
C GLU A 463 -2.71 -1.67 -27.75
N TYR A 464 -1.45 -2.02 -27.61
CA TYR A 464 -0.93 -3.35 -27.95
C TYR A 464 -0.28 -3.95 -26.71
N TRP A 465 -0.92 -5.01 -26.18
CA TRP A 465 -0.55 -5.60 -24.91
C TRP A 465 0.12 -6.95 -25.07
N VAL A 466 1.27 -7.12 -24.43
CA VAL A 466 1.96 -8.41 -24.30
C VAL A 466 1.56 -9.08 -22.98
N ASP A 467 1.69 -10.40 -22.93
CA ASP A 467 1.25 -11.24 -21.80
C ASP A 467 2.10 -10.98 -20.55
N PRO A 468 1.53 -10.42 -19.45
CA PRO A 468 2.29 -10.13 -18.24
C PRO A 468 2.79 -11.36 -17.49
N TYR A 469 2.28 -12.54 -17.79
CA TYR A 469 2.75 -13.80 -17.19
C TYR A 469 3.98 -14.39 -17.91
N ASN A 470 4.38 -13.83 -19.07
CA ASN A 470 5.43 -14.39 -19.91
C ASN A 470 6.82 -13.96 -19.46
N GLU A 471 7.63 -14.90 -19.02
CA GLU A 471 9.00 -14.67 -18.53
C GLU A 471 9.97 -14.14 -19.60
N ASN A 472 9.73 -14.39 -20.88
CA ASN A 472 10.56 -13.81 -21.94
C ASN A 472 10.29 -12.30 -22.10
N VAL A 473 9.05 -11.84 -21.84
CA VAL A 473 8.73 -10.42 -21.76
C VAL A 473 9.45 -9.77 -20.57
N TRP A 474 9.51 -10.47 -19.43
CA TRP A 474 10.26 -10.01 -18.26
C TRP A 474 11.76 -9.89 -18.55
N LYS A 475 12.34 -10.92 -19.15
CA LYS A 475 13.74 -10.97 -19.54
C LYS A 475 14.09 -9.81 -20.46
N TYR A 476 13.31 -9.59 -21.53
CA TYR A 476 13.53 -8.51 -22.48
C TYR A 476 13.59 -7.12 -21.78
N ASN A 477 12.62 -6.81 -20.93
CA ASN A 477 12.58 -5.53 -20.24
C ASN A 477 13.68 -5.38 -19.18
N THR A 478 14.03 -6.45 -18.48
CA THR A 478 15.13 -6.42 -17.49
C THR A 478 16.51 -6.37 -18.16
N THR A 479 16.69 -6.94 -19.34
CA THR A 479 17.93 -6.81 -20.12
C THR A 479 18.16 -5.35 -20.52
N ILE A 480 17.11 -4.67 -21.01
CA ILE A 480 17.15 -3.21 -21.28
C ILE A 480 17.55 -2.44 -20.00
N ALA A 481 16.89 -2.75 -18.88
CA ALA A 481 17.17 -2.09 -17.60
C ALA A 481 18.63 -2.28 -17.14
N GLN A 482 19.14 -3.50 -17.23
CA GLN A 482 20.53 -3.81 -16.87
C GLN A 482 21.55 -3.09 -17.77
N GLU A 483 21.28 -3.00 -19.09
CA GLU A 483 22.13 -2.27 -20.01
C GLU A 483 22.18 -0.78 -19.66
N LEU A 484 21.02 -0.16 -19.37
CA LEU A 484 20.94 1.26 -19.01
C LEU A 484 21.67 1.57 -17.69
N ILE A 485 21.55 0.71 -16.67
CA ILE A 485 22.31 0.89 -15.42
C ILE A 485 23.82 0.80 -15.67
N ARG A 486 24.29 -0.18 -16.46
CA ARG A 486 25.73 -0.28 -16.81
C ARG A 486 26.23 0.95 -17.58
N ARG A 487 25.36 1.60 -18.35
CA ARG A 487 25.67 2.76 -19.19
C ARG A 487 25.35 4.11 -18.50
N GLY A 488 25.13 4.12 -17.18
CA GLY A 488 25.20 5.33 -16.35
C GLY A 488 23.87 5.89 -15.83
N PHE A 489 22.74 5.19 -15.97
CA PHE A 489 21.50 5.56 -15.30
C PHE A 489 21.54 5.21 -13.80
N ASP A 490 20.90 6.03 -12.99
CA ASP A 490 20.86 5.88 -11.54
C ASP A 490 19.69 5.02 -11.06
N GLU A 491 18.57 5.02 -11.80
CA GLU A 491 17.31 4.37 -11.42
C GLU A 491 16.56 3.85 -12.65
N ILE A 492 15.85 2.76 -12.48
CA ILE A 492 14.92 2.22 -13.48
C ILE A 492 13.48 2.48 -13.03
N GLN A 493 12.69 3.09 -13.89
CA GLN A 493 11.25 3.28 -13.68
C GLN A 493 10.46 2.40 -14.66
N PHE A 494 9.67 1.48 -14.12
CA PHE A 494 8.78 0.65 -14.92
C PHE A 494 7.38 1.27 -14.97
N ASP A 495 6.92 1.55 -16.18
CA ASP A 495 5.54 1.96 -16.42
C ASP A 495 4.77 0.89 -17.18
N TYR A 496 3.44 0.99 -17.17
CA TYR A 496 2.53 -0.01 -17.73
C TYR A 496 2.79 -1.44 -17.23
N ILE A 497 3.20 -1.56 -15.97
CA ILE A 497 3.30 -2.85 -15.26
C ILE A 497 1.93 -3.25 -14.73
N ARG A 498 1.00 -3.40 -15.63
CA ARG A 498 -0.41 -3.69 -15.35
C ARG A 498 -1.07 -4.45 -16.48
N PHE A 499 -2.24 -4.96 -16.20
CA PHE A 499 -3.12 -5.54 -17.21
C PHE A 499 -3.89 -4.46 -17.97
N PRO A 500 -4.37 -4.74 -19.20
CA PRO A 500 -5.20 -3.80 -19.94
C PRO A 500 -6.50 -3.49 -19.17
N THR A 501 -6.89 -2.22 -19.21
CA THR A 501 -8.09 -1.69 -18.54
C THR A 501 -9.07 -1.05 -19.50
N ASP A 502 -8.64 -0.82 -20.74
CA ASP A 502 -9.38 -0.11 -21.76
C ASP A 502 -9.90 -1.09 -22.81
N GLY A 503 -11.16 -0.94 -23.15
CA GLY A 503 -11.86 -1.80 -24.09
C GLY A 503 -13.10 -2.48 -23.51
N GLU A 504 -14.15 -2.52 -24.29
CA GLU A 504 -15.42 -3.17 -23.95
C GLU A 504 -15.32 -4.70 -23.96
N ASN A 505 -14.26 -5.24 -24.59
CA ASN A 505 -13.99 -6.66 -24.75
C ASN A 505 -12.87 -7.20 -23.84
N LEU A 506 -12.62 -6.58 -22.70
CA LEU A 506 -11.62 -7.05 -21.72
C LEU A 506 -11.85 -8.50 -21.27
N TYR A 507 -13.11 -8.94 -21.20
CA TYR A 507 -13.50 -10.31 -20.86
C TYR A 507 -13.01 -11.36 -21.88
N ALA A 508 -12.68 -10.94 -23.09
CA ALA A 508 -12.19 -11.82 -24.16
C ALA A 508 -10.66 -12.03 -24.11
N ALA A 509 -9.93 -11.21 -23.34
CA ALA A 509 -8.47 -11.34 -23.19
C ALA A 509 -8.10 -12.66 -22.52
N ARG A 510 -7.11 -13.36 -23.08
CA ARG A 510 -6.52 -14.60 -22.57
C ARG A 510 -5.01 -14.44 -22.49
N TYR A 511 -4.43 -15.08 -21.50
CA TYR A 511 -2.99 -14.98 -21.17
C TYR A 511 -2.37 -16.37 -21.28
N PRO A 512 -1.79 -16.74 -22.44
CA PRO A 512 -1.26 -18.09 -22.65
C PRO A 512 -0.17 -18.53 -21.69
N ALA A 513 0.57 -17.58 -21.12
CA ALA A 513 1.65 -17.90 -20.17
C ALA A 513 1.18 -17.89 -18.69
N GLN A 514 -0.13 -17.77 -18.45
CA GLN A 514 -0.68 -17.88 -17.10
C GLN A 514 -0.59 -19.30 -16.59
N GLU A 515 0.13 -19.52 -15.51
CA GLU A 515 0.25 -20.80 -14.86
C GLU A 515 -0.86 -21.03 -13.82
N HIS A 516 -1.10 -22.30 -13.49
CA HIS A 516 -2.16 -22.69 -12.55
C HIS A 516 -2.01 -21.98 -11.20
N GLY A 517 -3.10 -21.38 -10.71
CA GLY A 517 -3.15 -20.68 -9.43
C GLY A 517 -2.58 -19.27 -9.44
N MET A 518 -2.05 -18.79 -10.56
CA MET A 518 -1.62 -17.40 -10.69
C MET A 518 -2.79 -16.48 -11.05
N ASP A 519 -2.93 -15.40 -10.35
CA ASP A 519 -3.81 -14.26 -10.70
C ASP A 519 -3.00 -13.08 -11.24
N LYS A 520 -3.67 -11.96 -11.51
CA LYS A 520 -3.01 -10.76 -12.05
C LYS A 520 -1.95 -10.18 -11.11
N GLU A 521 -2.23 -10.16 -9.81
CA GLU A 521 -1.25 -9.70 -8.81
C GLU A 521 -0.03 -10.62 -8.78
N SER A 522 -0.24 -11.94 -8.85
CA SER A 522 0.84 -12.94 -8.96
C SER A 522 1.77 -12.69 -10.14
N ALA A 523 1.22 -12.27 -11.30
CA ALA A 523 2.04 -11.94 -12.48
C ALA A 523 2.94 -10.74 -12.22
N ILE A 524 2.38 -9.65 -11.68
CA ILE A 524 3.16 -8.43 -11.40
C ILE A 524 4.19 -8.67 -10.29
N MET A 525 3.82 -9.38 -9.23
CA MET A 525 4.76 -9.79 -8.18
C MET A 525 5.91 -10.61 -8.75
N SER A 526 5.63 -11.57 -9.63
CA SER A 526 6.65 -12.43 -10.26
C SER A 526 7.60 -11.61 -11.13
N PHE A 527 7.08 -10.70 -11.95
CA PHE A 527 7.89 -9.78 -12.75
C PHE A 527 8.80 -8.93 -11.88
N LEU A 528 8.25 -8.27 -10.84
CA LEU A 528 9.03 -7.38 -9.98
C LEU A 528 10.06 -8.13 -9.13
N ALA A 529 9.73 -9.34 -8.66
CA ALA A 529 10.69 -10.21 -7.98
C ALA A 529 11.87 -10.57 -8.91
N TYR A 530 11.56 -10.94 -10.17
CA TYR A 530 12.56 -11.21 -11.18
C TYR A 530 13.42 -9.95 -11.49
N ALA A 531 12.80 -8.81 -11.67
CA ALA A 531 13.49 -7.55 -11.91
C ALA A 531 14.40 -7.17 -10.73
N ARG A 532 13.92 -7.30 -9.49
CA ARG A 532 14.70 -7.00 -8.28
C ARG A 532 15.95 -7.89 -8.16
N GLU A 533 15.84 -9.15 -8.55
CA GLU A 533 16.99 -10.06 -8.57
C GLU A 533 18.07 -9.63 -9.59
N LYS A 534 17.66 -9.13 -10.74
CA LYS A 534 18.54 -8.80 -11.87
C LYS A 534 19.11 -7.37 -11.83
N ILE A 535 18.38 -6.40 -11.24
CA ILE A 535 18.72 -4.98 -11.28
C ILE A 535 19.38 -4.54 -9.97
N ARG A 536 20.60 -4.01 -10.06
CA ARG A 536 21.40 -3.53 -8.93
C ARG A 536 21.35 -1.99 -8.79
N ALA A 537 20.12 -1.45 -8.85
CA ALA A 537 19.84 -0.02 -8.71
C ALA A 537 18.45 0.18 -8.10
N PRO A 538 18.08 1.40 -7.70
CA PRO A 538 16.72 1.73 -7.35
C PRO A 538 15.73 1.35 -8.46
N ILE A 539 14.61 0.76 -8.07
CA ILE A 539 13.49 0.46 -8.97
C ILE A 539 12.31 1.31 -8.54
N SER A 540 11.80 2.11 -9.46
CA SER A 540 10.52 2.81 -9.32
C SER A 540 9.46 2.21 -10.24
N ILE A 541 8.20 2.43 -9.87
CA ILE A 541 7.05 1.98 -10.67
C ILE A 541 5.99 3.06 -10.75
N ASP A 542 5.38 3.18 -11.93
CA ASP A 542 4.23 4.03 -12.13
C ASP A 542 2.93 3.27 -11.84
N ILE A 543 2.04 3.90 -11.08
CA ILE A 543 0.73 3.33 -10.74
C ILE A 543 -0.40 4.32 -11.02
N TYR A 544 -1.61 3.80 -11.19
CA TYR A 544 -2.79 4.65 -11.21
C TYR A 544 -2.93 5.45 -9.92
N GLY A 545 -3.16 6.75 -10.03
CA GLY A 545 -3.36 7.65 -8.89
C GLY A 545 -4.55 7.23 -8.02
N ALA A 546 -5.59 6.65 -8.63
CA ALA A 546 -6.75 6.15 -7.91
C ALA A 546 -6.44 5.02 -6.90
N ASN A 547 -5.30 4.32 -7.03
CA ASN A 547 -4.91 3.24 -6.12
C ASN A 547 -4.77 3.66 -4.64
N GLY A 548 -4.62 4.95 -4.36
CA GLY A 548 -4.65 5.47 -3.00
C GLY A 548 -6.05 5.43 -2.34
N TRP A 549 -7.11 5.37 -3.14
CA TRP A 549 -8.50 5.35 -2.68
C TRP A 549 -9.22 4.06 -3.06
N TYR A 550 -8.95 3.54 -4.26
CA TYR A 550 -9.57 2.32 -4.78
C TYR A 550 -8.53 1.22 -4.90
N ARG A 551 -8.76 0.10 -4.25
CA ARG A 551 -7.87 -1.05 -4.35
C ARG A 551 -8.13 -1.78 -5.66
N THR A 552 -7.31 -1.52 -6.67
CA THR A 552 -7.53 -2.00 -8.04
C THR A 552 -6.74 -3.25 -8.42
N GLY A 553 -6.11 -3.92 -7.45
CA GLY A 553 -5.26 -5.08 -7.68
C GLY A 553 -5.90 -6.18 -8.52
N ALA A 554 -7.14 -6.55 -8.23
CA ALA A 554 -7.89 -7.55 -8.99
C ALA A 554 -8.12 -7.16 -10.46
N ARG A 555 -8.21 -5.85 -10.77
CA ARG A 555 -8.40 -5.35 -12.13
C ARG A 555 -7.09 -5.20 -12.88
N THR A 556 -6.09 -4.59 -12.25
CA THR A 556 -4.84 -4.15 -12.90
C THR A 556 -3.65 -5.03 -12.58
N GLY A 557 -3.69 -5.77 -11.49
CA GLY A 557 -2.53 -6.44 -10.87
C GLY A 557 -1.72 -5.51 -9.95
N GLN A 558 -2.08 -4.22 -9.84
CA GLN A 558 -1.37 -3.23 -9.03
C GLN A 558 -2.01 -3.10 -7.65
N GLU A 559 -1.52 -3.85 -6.68
CA GLU A 559 -1.86 -3.69 -5.26
C GLU A 559 -0.66 -3.07 -4.52
N VAL A 560 -0.81 -1.83 -4.08
CA VAL A 560 0.29 -1.01 -3.54
C VAL A 560 1.02 -1.68 -2.37
N GLU A 561 0.29 -2.26 -1.43
CA GLU A 561 0.88 -2.94 -0.27
C GLU A 561 1.81 -4.09 -0.68
N VAL A 562 1.42 -4.82 -1.71
CA VAL A 562 2.17 -5.98 -2.20
C VAL A 562 3.36 -5.55 -3.06
N LEU A 563 3.17 -4.54 -3.92
CA LEU A 563 4.22 -4.02 -4.79
C LEU A 563 5.36 -3.38 -3.99
N ALA A 564 5.05 -2.78 -2.83
CA ALA A 564 6.03 -2.18 -1.93
C ALA A 564 7.11 -3.15 -1.40
N ASP A 565 6.90 -4.46 -1.49
CA ASP A 565 7.89 -5.46 -1.11
C ASP A 565 9.03 -5.61 -2.16
N TYR A 566 8.82 -5.18 -3.40
CA TYR A 566 9.70 -5.47 -4.53
C TYR A 566 10.41 -4.25 -5.09
N VAL A 567 9.95 -3.04 -4.76
CA VAL A 567 10.43 -1.79 -5.34
C VAL A 567 10.93 -0.81 -4.28
N ASP A 568 11.62 0.25 -4.69
CA ASP A 568 12.13 1.28 -3.80
C ASP A 568 11.27 2.54 -3.85
N VAL A 569 10.61 2.81 -4.99
CA VAL A 569 9.80 4.00 -5.21
C VAL A 569 8.48 3.63 -5.90
N ILE A 570 7.40 4.21 -5.43
CA ILE A 570 6.09 4.17 -6.11
C ILE A 570 5.76 5.59 -6.57
N CYS A 571 5.40 5.73 -7.85
CA CYS A 571 5.10 7.00 -8.50
C CYS A 571 3.63 7.05 -8.92
N PRO A 572 2.71 7.49 -8.04
CA PRO A 572 1.29 7.59 -8.38
C PRO A 572 1.03 8.75 -9.35
N MET A 573 0.16 8.51 -10.33
CA MET A 573 -0.27 9.51 -11.31
C MET A 573 -1.54 10.22 -10.82
N PHE A 574 -1.40 11.16 -9.90
CA PHE A 574 -2.54 11.87 -9.27
C PHE A 574 -3.12 13.00 -10.13
N TYR A 575 -3.07 12.92 -11.45
CA TYR A 575 -3.52 14.01 -12.34
C TYR A 575 -4.97 14.44 -12.04
N PRO A 576 -5.20 15.67 -11.54
CA PRO A 576 -6.55 16.11 -11.16
C PRO A 576 -7.56 16.03 -12.30
N SER A 577 -7.11 16.24 -13.54
CA SER A 577 -7.95 16.13 -14.72
C SER A 577 -8.45 14.71 -15.03
N HIS A 578 -7.83 13.66 -14.45
CA HIS A 578 -8.19 12.26 -14.65
C HIS A 578 -9.17 11.72 -13.60
N PHE A 579 -9.43 12.48 -12.55
CA PHE A 579 -10.46 12.15 -11.56
C PHE A 579 -11.80 12.77 -11.94
N ARG A 580 -12.90 12.14 -11.57
CA ARG A 580 -14.24 12.69 -11.76
C ARG A 580 -14.34 14.07 -11.14
N GLN A 581 -15.18 14.94 -11.70
CA GLN A 581 -15.31 16.32 -11.23
C GLN A 581 -15.75 16.42 -9.75
N SER A 582 -16.56 15.48 -9.28
CA SER A 582 -17.02 15.40 -7.88
C SER A 582 -15.94 14.94 -6.90
N PHE A 583 -14.84 14.37 -7.39
CA PHE A 583 -13.80 13.82 -6.53
C PHE A 583 -13.06 14.91 -5.77
N LEU A 584 -13.10 14.89 -4.43
CA LEU A 584 -12.52 15.89 -3.53
C LEU A 584 -12.90 17.35 -3.90
N ALA A 585 -14.17 17.54 -4.29
CA ALA A 585 -14.67 18.79 -4.84
C ALA A 585 -15.12 19.83 -3.78
N GLN A 586 -14.76 19.66 -2.50
CA GLN A 586 -15.09 20.60 -1.41
C GLN A 586 -14.62 22.01 -1.75
N LYS A 587 -15.24 23.01 -1.13
CA LYS A 587 -14.80 24.41 -1.27
C LYS A 587 -13.56 24.70 -0.41
N PRO A 588 -12.63 25.55 -0.84
CA PRO A 588 -12.62 26.21 -2.16
C PRO A 588 -12.24 25.21 -3.27
N ALA A 589 -12.95 25.28 -4.40
CA ALA A 589 -12.83 24.27 -5.47
C ALA A 589 -11.46 24.31 -6.19
N GLU A 590 -10.80 25.46 -6.24
CA GLU A 590 -9.45 25.63 -6.78
C GLU A 590 -8.37 24.91 -5.98
N GLU A 591 -8.62 24.56 -4.71
CA GLU A 591 -7.70 23.78 -3.85
C GLU A 591 -7.78 22.26 -4.07
N ARG A 592 -8.60 21.79 -5.00
CA ARG A 592 -8.73 20.36 -5.30
C ARG A 592 -7.40 19.72 -5.71
N PRO A 593 -6.52 20.32 -6.53
CA PRO A 593 -5.19 19.76 -6.82
C PRO A 593 -4.35 19.57 -5.55
N TYR A 594 -4.34 20.54 -4.64
CA TYR A 594 -3.69 20.42 -3.33
C TYR A 594 -4.22 19.19 -2.57
N ARG A 595 -5.55 19.07 -2.42
CA ARG A 595 -6.17 17.97 -1.66
C ARG A 595 -5.87 16.59 -2.25
N ILE A 596 -5.91 16.45 -3.57
CA ILE A 596 -5.61 15.18 -4.25
C ILE A 596 -4.16 14.76 -3.95
N TYR A 597 -3.21 15.66 -4.04
CA TYR A 597 -1.81 15.33 -3.81
C TYR A 597 -1.48 15.13 -2.33
N GLN A 598 -2.02 15.98 -1.46
CA GLN A 598 -1.82 15.85 -0.02
C GLN A 598 -2.39 14.52 0.51
N GLN A 599 -3.65 14.22 0.20
CA GLN A 599 -4.29 12.99 0.65
C GLN A 599 -3.73 11.77 -0.08
N GLY A 600 -3.54 11.85 -1.38
CA GLY A 600 -3.05 10.73 -2.19
C GLY A 600 -1.66 10.26 -1.79
N SER A 601 -0.74 11.19 -1.55
CA SER A 601 0.62 10.87 -1.10
C SER A 601 0.60 10.23 0.28
N TYR A 602 -0.13 10.81 1.20
CA TYR A 602 -0.32 10.30 2.55
C TYR A 602 -0.93 8.89 2.56
N ARG A 603 -2.03 8.68 1.82
CA ARG A 603 -2.70 7.38 1.73
C ARG A 603 -1.79 6.29 1.15
N ASN A 604 -1.11 6.57 0.04
CA ASN A 604 -0.18 5.60 -0.53
C ASN A 604 0.97 5.25 0.40
N LYS A 605 1.46 6.21 1.18
CA LYS A 605 2.52 5.97 2.18
C LYS A 605 2.06 5.03 3.28
N ILE A 606 0.85 5.24 3.82
CA ILE A 606 0.23 4.33 4.80
C ILE A 606 0.04 2.93 4.19
N ILE A 607 -0.58 2.86 3.01
CA ILE A 607 -0.85 1.60 2.31
C ILE A 607 0.43 0.81 2.05
N ALA A 608 1.50 1.49 1.68
CA ALA A 608 2.81 0.88 1.47
C ALA A 608 3.55 0.53 2.77
N HIS A 609 2.95 0.72 3.94
CA HIS A 609 3.56 0.45 5.25
C HIS A 609 4.93 1.10 5.43
N ASN A 610 5.12 2.31 4.92
CA ASN A 610 6.39 3.07 4.95
C ASN A 610 7.60 2.31 4.34
N LYS A 611 7.39 1.30 3.54
CA LYS A 611 8.46 0.48 2.96
C LYS A 611 9.19 1.17 1.81
N VAL A 612 8.49 2.06 1.10
CA VAL A 612 8.95 2.70 -0.14
C VAL A 612 8.81 4.22 -0.10
N ILE A 613 9.49 4.88 -1.01
CA ILE A 613 9.31 6.30 -1.29
C ILE A 613 8.04 6.47 -2.13
N ILE A 614 7.22 7.44 -1.80
CA ILE A 614 6.10 7.87 -2.66
C ILE A 614 6.52 9.16 -3.36
N ARG A 615 6.73 9.07 -4.68
CA ARG A 615 7.18 10.18 -5.53
C ARG A 615 6.17 10.43 -6.65
N PRO A 616 5.11 11.22 -6.40
CA PRO A 616 4.02 11.41 -7.36
C PRO A 616 4.48 12.09 -8.65
N TRP A 617 3.83 11.71 -9.75
CA TRP A 617 3.80 12.50 -10.95
C TRP A 617 2.82 13.66 -10.81
N THR A 618 3.27 14.88 -11.07
CA THR A 618 2.44 16.09 -11.03
C THR A 618 2.00 16.50 -12.42
N GLN A 619 0.75 16.96 -12.53
CA GLN A 619 0.17 17.41 -13.79
C GLN A 619 0.69 18.81 -14.15
N ALA A 620 1.68 18.89 -15.03
CA ALA A 620 2.17 20.15 -15.61
C ALA A 620 1.68 20.31 -17.07
N PHE A 621 0.41 19.96 -17.31
CA PHE A 621 -0.24 20.04 -18.62
C PHE A 621 -1.72 20.36 -18.46
N TYR A 622 -2.27 21.05 -19.46
CA TYR A 622 -3.71 21.34 -19.56
C TYR A 622 -4.40 20.32 -20.49
N ILE A 623 -5.58 19.85 -20.09
CA ILE A 623 -6.51 19.16 -20.98
C ILE A 623 -7.91 19.80 -20.90
N PRO A 624 -8.73 19.76 -21.99
CA PRO A 624 -9.99 20.50 -22.05
C PRO A 624 -11.14 19.77 -21.31
N VAL A 625 -10.91 19.28 -20.09
CA VAL A 625 -11.95 18.75 -19.20
C VAL A 625 -12.60 19.88 -18.41
N SER A 626 -13.79 19.66 -17.89
CA SER A 626 -14.60 20.71 -17.21
C SER A 626 -13.86 21.36 -16.06
N TYR A 627 -13.09 20.59 -15.28
CA TYR A 627 -12.34 21.13 -14.15
C TYR A 627 -11.20 22.02 -14.61
N ASP A 628 -10.33 21.55 -15.51
CA ASP A 628 -9.19 22.30 -16.00
C ASP A 628 -9.61 23.57 -16.74
N LYS A 629 -10.69 23.53 -17.54
CA LYS A 629 -11.25 24.72 -18.21
C LYS A 629 -11.54 25.86 -17.24
N LYS A 630 -11.90 25.53 -15.99
CA LYS A 630 -12.31 26.53 -14.99
C LYS A 630 -11.17 26.94 -14.05
N TYR A 631 -10.29 26.00 -13.70
CA TYR A 631 -9.36 26.17 -12.59
C TYR A 631 -7.88 26.02 -12.97
N TYR A 632 -7.54 25.63 -14.20
CA TYR A 632 -6.14 25.57 -14.64
C TYR A 632 -5.62 27.01 -14.81
N ASN A 633 -4.68 27.38 -13.95
CA ASN A 633 -4.04 28.69 -13.90
C ASN A 633 -2.59 28.53 -13.44
N GLU A 634 -1.86 29.62 -13.30
CA GLU A 634 -0.46 29.64 -12.87
C GLU A 634 -0.19 28.94 -11.54
N ASP A 635 -1.19 28.90 -10.64
CA ASP A 635 -1.06 28.25 -9.32
C ASP A 635 -1.45 26.78 -9.32
N TYR A 636 -2.04 26.28 -10.40
CA TYR A 636 -2.56 24.90 -10.47
C TYR A 636 -1.49 23.85 -10.17
N VAL A 637 -0.31 24.01 -10.79
CA VAL A 637 0.83 23.09 -10.60
C VAL A 637 1.42 23.26 -9.20
N GLN A 638 1.54 24.52 -8.73
CA GLN A 638 2.12 24.81 -7.42
C GLN A 638 1.28 24.25 -6.27
N ARG A 639 -0.06 24.26 -6.38
CA ARG A 639 -0.94 23.64 -5.37
C ARG A 639 -0.68 22.15 -5.20
N GLN A 640 -0.33 21.46 -6.26
CA GLN A 640 0.03 20.03 -6.20
C GLN A 640 1.31 19.83 -5.38
N ILE A 641 2.34 20.65 -5.64
CA ILE A 641 3.62 20.60 -4.93
C ILE A 641 3.44 20.89 -3.44
N ILE A 642 2.65 21.91 -3.09
CA ILE A 642 2.35 22.25 -1.69
C ILE A 642 1.65 21.04 -1.02
N GLY A 643 0.68 20.41 -1.71
CA GLY A 643 0.01 19.22 -1.18
C GLY A 643 0.96 18.06 -0.88
N ILE A 644 1.96 17.82 -1.75
CA ILE A 644 3.01 16.81 -1.49
C ILE A 644 3.84 17.20 -0.26
N LYS A 645 4.28 18.45 -0.18
CA LYS A 645 5.15 18.94 0.91
C LYS A 645 4.44 18.92 2.26
N ASP A 646 3.16 19.26 2.28
CA ASP A 646 2.34 19.26 3.50
C ASP A 646 1.95 17.83 3.95
N SER A 647 2.29 16.82 3.16
CA SER A 647 2.07 15.40 3.51
C SER A 647 3.35 14.67 3.89
N ILE A 648 4.12 14.20 2.91
CA ILE A 648 5.27 13.30 3.12
C ILE A 648 6.61 13.85 2.61
N ASP A 649 6.61 14.82 1.71
CA ASP A 649 7.79 15.51 1.12
C ASP A 649 8.96 14.59 0.73
N GLU A 650 8.66 13.50 0.02
CA GLU A 650 9.68 12.53 -0.42
C GLU A 650 10.15 12.70 -1.86
N GLY A 651 9.78 13.80 -2.50
CA GLY A 651 10.08 14.12 -3.89
C GLY A 651 8.85 14.06 -4.81
N TYR A 652 9.05 14.46 -6.06
CA TYR A 652 8.02 14.49 -7.10
C TYR A 652 8.64 14.59 -8.49
N ALA A 653 7.84 14.35 -9.54
CA ALA A 653 8.24 14.61 -10.90
C ALA A 653 7.12 15.29 -11.67
N TYR A 654 7.47 16.30 -12.49
CA TYR A 654 6.52 16.96 -13.39
C TYR A 654 6.32 16.16 -14.65
N TRP A 655 5.07 15.89 -15.00
CA TRP A 655 4.72 15.28 -16.26
C TRP A 655 4.14 16.30 -17.24
N ASN A 656 4.72 16.36 -18.41
CA ASN A 656 4.14 17.01 -19.59
C ASN A 656 4.65 16.30 -20.85
N ASN A 657 3.75 15.60 -21.54
CA ASN A 657 4.10 14.83 -22.73
C ASN A 657 4.71 15.68 -23.86
N SER A 658 4.38 16.97 -23.94
CA SER A 658 4.98 17.90 -24.91
C SER A 658 6.36 18.42 -24.49
N GLY A 659 6.78 18.19 -23.25
CA GLY A 659 8.02 18.71 -22.68
C GLY A 659 8.02 20.24 -22.45
N ARG A 660 6.85 20.86 -22.35
CA ARG A 660 6.70 22.31 -22.09
C ARG A 660 6.37 22.54 -20.62
N TYR A 661 7.21 23.29 -19.91
CA TYR A 661 7.12 23.49 -18.47
C TYR A 661 7.03 24.97 -18.09
N ALA A 662 6.17 25.74 -18.79
CA ALA A 662 5.97 27.15 -18.51
C ALA A 662 5.32 27.43 -17.14
N ASP A 663 4.53 26.46 -16.63
CA ASP A 663 3.72 26.62 -15.43
C ASP A 663 4.39 26.11 -14.14
N ILE A 664 5.65 25.62 -14.21
CA ILE A 664 6.40 25.21 -13.02
C ILE A 664 7.16 26.39 -12.40
N ARG A 665 7.39 26.30 -11.11
CA ARG A 665 8.10 27.33 -10.33
C ARG A 665 9.18 26.69 -9.47
N PRO A 666 10.21 27.46 -9.07
CA PRO A 666 11.21 27.00 -8.13
C PRO A 666 10.58 26.42 -6.87
N ASP A 667 11.12 25.29 -6.41
CA ASP A 667 10.63 24.63 -5.21
C ASP A 667 10.67 25.54 -3.98
N GLY A 668 9.60 25.52 -3.20
CA GLY A 668 9.48 26.30 -1.97
C GLY A 668 8.93 27.72 -2.13
N LEU A 669 8.60 28.18 -3.35
CA LEU A 669 7.89 29.45 -3.49
C LEU A 669 6.43 29.27 -3.06
N PRO A 670 5.91 30.15 -2.16
CA PRO A 670 4.50 30.12 -1.79
C PRO A 670 3.61 30.53 -2.99
N LEU A 671 2.32 30.25 -2.88
CA LEU A 671 1.34 30.87 -3.78
C LEU A 671 1.39 32.38 -3.62
N PRO A 672 1.20 33.16 -4.70
CA PRO A 672 1.03 34.60 -4.57
C PRO A 672 -0.09 34.91 -3.59
N GLN A 673 0.16 35.80 -2.64
CA GLN A 673 -0.91 36.33 -1.80
C GLN A 673 -1.88 37.09 -2.69
N LYS A 674 -3.14 36.67 -2.73
CA LYS A 674 -4.22 37.39 -3.44
C LYS A 674 -4.58 38.65 -2.73
#